data_045b51267d764782688af590b6e920e7
#
_entry.id   045b51267d764782688af590b6e920e7
#
_cell.length_a   1.000
_cell.length_b   1.000
_cell.length_c   1.000
_cell.angle_alpha   90.00
_cell.angle_beta   90.00
_cell.angle_gamma   90.00
#
_symmetry.space_group_name_H-M   'P 1'
#
loop_
_entity.id
_entity.type
_entity.pdbx_description
1 polymer ?
#
loop_
_entity_poly.entity_id
_entity_poly.type
_entity_poly.pdbx_seq_one_letter_code
_entity_poly.pdbx_strand_id
1 'polypeptide(L)'
;MSDIAETSPALAGTAPKRRGSNMPLPWKIAARELRGGLRGFRIFLACLTLGVAAIASVGSVSSALMRGLAEEGQTILGGDVGFEIVHRETNDAERAWLNAVVERGGALSKTADMRAMGRAVKNTERTLVELKAVDDPYPLYGEVTLASGQALDQALARGTDGAFGAVVEPALLERLQLEPGDELNVGNHTFVIRSAIDNEPDRVAGGFAIGPRVMISDEGLAETGLVTVGSLVDYEYRLRLPAGEQTNEAVAAFVEDTKEALPDSGWRIRDRSNSAPGIRRTVGQVALFLTLVGLTALIVGGVGVGNAIKSYIDKKREVIATFKCLGAPGGLIFQIYFLQVMAIALVGVAIGLAIGAMVPMLAQASLADLLPVPTEFAVHTGPLVLAAIYGIVTAVAFAVWPLARARDIPAAGLFRDIVAPASRWPRPFYIALTLGSLATLAVLAVALTEDYQRMFAIWFLVGTAAAFGVLLLTADLMMWVARKVGRPKMPSLRIALANLYRPGAPTGSVVLSLGLGLTLLVTISLIDGNITRQVSTQLPDRAPSFFFVDMQKAQLEPFNAILDETDGIQNVNRVPMIRGPIVAVNDVRAGDVDATPDTRWALRGDRGFTYSAALPAGSELLEGAWWPEDYAGPPLVSFVKDLADGWGIGVGDTLTIDVLGREITAEIASLREVTWQTGGINFILVFSPGVLDNAPQTILSTVTMEEAGELELQLRVTDAFPNVTSIRVKEAISSVSALLEDLVLAVRATSVVTIIAGILVLAGAMAAGHRHRVYDSVVLKVLGATRAKVLGAYALEYALLGFGTAVIAGSAGTLAAYLVITQVMQAEWAFLPVTMAVTVIGATVITMGFGLVGTWSALSRKAAPILRSE
;
A
#
# COMPACT_ATOMS: atom_id res chain seq x y z
N MET A 1 -6.63 89.98 -54.52
CA MET A 1 -6.56 89.14 -55.73
C MET A 1 -6.50 87.68 -55.24
N SER A 2 -7.66 87.12 -55.22
CA SER A 2 -8.29 86.05 -56.00
C SER A 2 -7.72 84.69 -55.55
N ASP A 3 -8.58 83.99 -54.84
CA ASP A 3 -9.29 82.72 -55.13
C ASP A 3 -8.39 81.58 -55.62
N ILE A 4 -8.50 80.49 -54.89
CA ILE A 4 -9.02 79.25 -55.46
C ILE A 4 -9.26 78.30 -54.30
N ALA A 5 -10.56 77.94 -54.07
CA ALA A 5 -10.98 76.84 -53.24
C ALA A 5 -10.86 75.57 -54.07
N GLU A 6 -10.33 74.47 -53.50
CA GLU A 6 -10.59 73.11 -53.99
C GLU A 6 -10.98 72.20 -52.87
N THR A 7 -12.20 71.80 -53.03
CA THR A 7 -12.87 70.71 -52.26
C THR A 7 -12.24 69.39 -52.55
N SER A 8 -11.87 68.67 -51.50
CA SER A 8 -11.64 67.19 -51.48
C SER A 8 -12.71 66.46 -50.68
N PRO A 9 -13.29 65.35 -51.18
CA PRO A 9 -14.38 64.70 -50.57
C PRO A 9 -13.91 63.77 -49.42
N ALA A 10 -14.60 63.81 -48.31
CA ALA A 10 -14.39 62.99 -47.14
C ALA A 10 -14.62 61.52 -47.50
N LEU A 11 -13.63 60.68 -47.47
CA LEU A 11 -13.73 59.25 -47.38
C LEU A 11 -14.06 58.86 -45.92
N ALA A 12 -15.34 58.73 -45.68
CA ALA A 12 -15.84 58.12 -44.46
C ALA A 12 -15.52 56.59 -44.47
N GLY A 13 -14.30 56.25 -44.05
CA GLY A 13 -13.94 54.86 -43.76
C GLY A 13 -14.67 54.37 -42.49
N THR A 14 -15.69 53.57 -42.67
CA THR A 14 -16.31 52.83 -41.58
C THR A 14 -15.26 51.93 -40.94
N ALA A 15 -14.73 52.36 -39.80
CA ALA A 15 -13.93 51.49 -38.93
C ALA A 15 -14.75 50.27 -38.57
N PRO A 16 -14.18 49.04 -38.67
CA PRO A 16 -14.92 47.85 -38.31
C PRO A 16 -15.20 47.90 -36.79
N LYS A 17 -16.49 47.89 -36.44
CA LYS A 17 -16.95 47.71 -35.05
C LYS A 17 -16.33 46.41 -34.54
N ARG A 18 -15.21 46.48 -33.78
CA ARG A 18 -14.74 45.36 -32.96
C ARG A 18 -15.91 44.96 -32.05
N ARG A 19 -16.48 43.81 -32.29
CA ARG A 19 -17.40 43.14 -31.37
C ARG A 19 -16.64 43.08 -30.03
N GLY A 20 -16.92 44.02 -29.14
CA GLY A 20 -16.42 43.97 -27.76
C GLY A 20 -16.99 42.73 -27.11
N SER A 21 -16.13 41.79 -26.77
CA SER A 21 -16.54 40.66 -25.95
C SER A 21 -17.10 41.23 -24.64
N ASN A 22 -18.33 40.80 -24.22
CA ASN A 22 -18.96 41.19 -22.96
C ASN A 22 -18.29 40.59 -21.71
N MET A 23 -17.01 40.20 -21.81
CA MET A 23 -16.24 39.70 -20.67
C MET A 23 -15.96 40.80 -19.65
N PRO A 24 -16.11 40.55 -18.35
CA PRO A 24 -15.69 41.44 -17.29
C PRO A 24 -14.21 41.85 -17.44
N LEU A 25 -13.90 43.08 -17.06
CA LEU A 25 -12.55 43.65 -17.18
C LEU A 25 -11.42 42.76 -16.63
N PRO A 26 -11.55 42.10 -15.44
CA PRO A 26 -10.54 41.16 -14.92
C PRO A 26 -10.20 40.04 -15.89
N TRP A 27 -11.20 39.44 -16.53
CA TRP A 27 -11.04 38.34 -17.49
C TRP A 27 -10.33 38.79 -18.78
N LYS A 28 -10.65 40.02 -19.28
CA LYS A 28 -9.99 40.56 -20.48
C LYS A 28 -8.51 40.77 -20.24
N ILE A 29 -8.15 41.36 -19.10
CA ILE A 29 -6.75 41.61 -18.72
C ILE A 29 -6.02 40.29 -18.46
N ALA A 30 -6.65 39.35 -17.69
CA ALA A 30 -6.08 38.03 -17.41
C ALA A 30 -5.77 37.26 -18.69
N ALA A 31 -6.70 37.18 -19.63
CA ALA A 31 -6.54 36.49 -20.91
C ALA A 31 -5.44 37.15 -21.78
N ARG A 32 -5.32 38.49 -21.75
CA ARG A 32 -4.27 39.22 -22.48
C ARG A 32 -2.88 38.94 -21.92
N GLU A 33 -2.74 38.91 -20.59
CA GLU A 33 -1.51 38.60 -19.87
C GLU A 33 -1.07 37.14 -20.08
N LEU A 34 -2.00 36.18 -20.12
CA LEU A 34 -1.72 34.77 -20.41
C LEU A 34 -1.15 34.53 -21.80
N ARG A 35 -1.55 35.35 -22.80
CA ARG A 35 -0.98 35.32 -24.17
C ARG A 35 0.50 35.75 -24.20
N GLY A 36 0.97 36.45 -23.19
CA GLY A 36 2.38 36.83 -23.01
C GLY A 36 3.32 35.69 -22.66
N GLY A 37 2.79 34.48 -22.44
CA GLY A 37 3.53 33.23 -22.27
C GLY A 37 3.53 32.64 -20.87
N LEU A 38 3.59 31.30 -20.82
CA LEU A 38 3.52 30.44 -19.61
C LEU A 38 4.90 30.16 -18.98
N ARG A 39 5.98 30.83 -19.45
CA ARG A 39 7.37 30.50 -19.05
C ARG A 39 7.64 30.56 -17.54
N GLY A 40 6.85 31.32 -16.76
CA GLY A 40 6.94 31.39 -15.29
C GLY A 40 6.17 30.32 -14.55
N PHE A 41 5.25 29.63 -15.21
CA PHE A 41 4.30 28.68 -14.58
C PHE A 41 4.54 27.21 -14.91
N ARG A 42 5.63 26.88 -15.62
CA ARG A 42 5.92 25.48 -16.01
C ARG A 42 6.07 24.55 -14.80
N ILE A 43 6.77 25.01 -13.77
CA ILE A 43 6.97 24.23 -12.53
C ILE A 43 5.65 24.08 -11.77
N PHE A 44 4.88 25.16 -11.69
CA PHE A 44 3.53 25.14 -11.13
C PHE A 44 2.64 24.07 -11.80
N LEU A 45 2.59 24.13 -13.15
CA LEU A 45 1.79 23.20 -13.95
C LEU A 45 2.25 21.75 -13.72
N ALA A 46 3.57 21.51 -13.79
CA ALA A 46 4.12 20.16 -13.60
C ALA A 46 3.84 19.59 -12.21
N CYS A 47 4.05 20.38 -11.15
CA CYS A 47 3.80 19.94 -9.77
C CYS A 47 2.32 19.60 -9.54
N LEU A 48 1.42 20.46 -10.02
CA LEU A 48 -0.02 20.22 -9.84
C LEU A 48 -0.50 19.03 -10.68
N THR A 49 -0.03 18.91 -11.93
CA THR A 49 -0.35 17.77 -12.81
C THR A 49 0.10 16.45 -12.20
N LEU A 50 1.34 16.38 -11.70
CA LEU A 50 1.86 15.16 -11.07
C LEU A 50 1.09 14.76 -9.81
N GLY A 51 0.79 15.72 -8.94
CA GLY A 51 0.03 15.43 -7.73
C GLY A 51 -1.39 14.94 -8.01
N VAL A 52 -2.09 15.60 -8.95
CA VAL A 52 -3.43 15.19 -9.37
C VAL A 52 -3.40 13.85 -10.10
N ALA A 53 -2.41 13.64 -11.00
CA ALA A 53 -2.26 12.37 -11.71
C ALA A 53 -2.03 11.19 -10.75
N ALA A 54 -1.18 11.36 -9.73
CA ALA A 54 -0.91 10.33 -8.73
C ALA A 54 -2.19 9.92 -7.98
N ILE A 55 -2.94 10.89 -7.44
CA ILE A 55 -4.18 10.61 -6.71
C ILE A 55 -5.24 10.01 -7.63
N ALA A 56 -5.41 10.54 -8.85
CA ALA A 56 -6.38 10.05 -9.82
C ALA A 56 -6.06 8.62 -10.28
N SER A 57 -4.78 8.30 -10.53
CA SER A 57 -4.34 6.96 -10.94
C SER A 57 -4.60 5.93 -9.85
N VAL A 58 -4.16 6.21 -8.63
CA VAL A 58 -4.34 5.30 -7.48
C VAL A 58 -5.82 5.07 -7.19
N GLY A 59 -6.59 6.15 -7.12
CA GLY A 59 -8.03 6.06 -6.87
C GLY A 59 -8.78 5.31 -7.98
N SER A 60 -8.40 5.50 -9.24
CA SER A 60 -9.04 4.82 -10.37
C SER A 60 -8.71 3.32 -10.39
N VAL A 61 -7.45 2.94 -10.16
CA VAL A 61 -7.03 1.52 -10.08
C VAL A 61 -7.71 0.82 -8.90
N SER A 62 -7.66 1.43 -7.71
CA SER A 62 -8.32 0.87 -6.52
C SER A 62 -9.82 0.71 -6.72
N SER A 63 -10.50 1.71 -7.32
CA SER A 63 -11.94 1.62 -7.59
C SER A 63 -12.28 0.59 -8.64
N ALA A 64 -11.43 0.37 -9.65
CA ALA A 64 -11.62 -0.68 -10.65
C ALA A 64 -11.55 -2.07 -10.00
N LEU A 65 -10.52 -2.31 -9.18
CA LEU A 65 -10.36 -3.57 -8.46
C LEU A 65 -11.49 -3.83 -7.47
N MET A 66 -11.86 -2.83 -6.67
CA MET A 66 -12.94 -2.99 -5.68
C MET A 66 -14.32 -3.22 -6.32
N ARG A 67 -14.58 -2.61 -7.48
CA ARG A 67 -15.82 -2.87 -8.23
C ARG A 67 -15.80 -4.25 -8.86
N GLY A 68 -14.71 -4.66 -9.52
CA GLY A 68 -14.58 -6.01 -10.05
C GLY A 68 -14.86 -7.07 -8.98
N LEU A 69 -14.26 -6.91 -7.79
CA LEU A 69 -14.53 -7.79 -6.65
C LEU A 69 -15.99 -7.76 -6.17
N ALA A 70 -16.66 -6.62 -6.26
CA ALA A 70 -18.04 -6.49 -5.81
C ALA A 70 -19.06 -6.98 -6.86
N GLU A 71 -18.81 -6.74 -8.14
CA GLU A 71 -19.67 -7.15 -9.26
C GLU A 71 -19.61 -8.67 -9.48
N GLU A 72 -18.40 -9.24 -9.38
CA GLU A 72 -18.16 -10.68 -9.51
C GLU A 72 -18.20 -11.44 -8.18
N GLY A 73 -18.72 -10.81 -7.12
CA GLY A 73 -18.67 -11.38 -5.79
C GLY A 73 -19.36 -12.74 -5.66
N GLN A 74 -20.42 -12.98 -6.42
CA GLN A 74 -21.11 -14.29 -6.49
C GLN A 74 -20.24 -15.34 -7.19
N THR A 75 -19.60 -14.96 -8.30
CA THR A 75 -18.74 -15.84 -9.08
C THR A 75 -17.46 -16.16 -8.30
N ILE A 76 -16.84 -15.14 -7.69
CA ILE A 76 -15.63 -15.28 -6.87
C ILE A 76 -15.90 -16.16 -5.65
N LEU A 77 -17.03 -15.96 -4.95
CA LEU A 77 -17.40 -16.79 -3.80
C LEU A 77 -17.91 -18.17 -4.23
N GLY A 78 -18.41 -18.31 -5.48
CA GLY A 78 -19.11 -19.50 -5.94
C GLY A 78 -20.51 -19.65 -5.34
N GLY A 79 -21.05 -18.60 -4.70
CA GLY A 79 -22.34 -18.63 -3.99
C GLY A 79 -22.82 -17.26 -3.57
N ASP A 80 -24.04 -17.16 -3.04
CA ASP A 80 -24.53 -15.96 -2.32
C ASP A 80 -23.92 -15.89 -0.91
N VAL A 81 -23.78 -17.07 -0.27
CA VAL A 81 -23.15 -17.27 1.04
C VAL A 81 -22.25 -18.50 0.97
N GLY A 82 -21.08 -18.39 1.54
CA GLY A 82 -20.11 -19.49 1.70
C GLY A 82 -19.85 -19.75 3.19
N PHE A 83 -19.83 -21.03 3.54
CA PHE A 83 -19.51 -21.52 4.87
C PHE A 83 -18.27 -22.40 4.78
N GLU A 84 -17.25 -22.04 5.51
CA GLU A 84 -15.98 -22.76 5.55
C GLU A 84 -15.80 -23.38 6.93
N ILE A 85 -15.50 -24.68 6.95
CA ILE A 85 -15.15 -25.42 8.16
C ILE A 85 -13.96 -26.32 7.86
N VAL A 86 -13.05 -26.41 8.83
CA VAL A 86 -11.81 -27.14 8.66
C VAL A 86 -11.88 -28.46 9.45
N HIS A 87 -11.27 -29.54 8.94
CA HIS A 87 -11.11 -30.87 9.56
C HIS A 87 -12.34 -31.72 9.69
N ARG A 88 -13.54 -31.23 9.61
CA ARG A 88 -14.76 -31.99 9.69
C ARG A 88 -15.77 -31.51 8.65
N GLU A 89 -16.64 -32.38 8.26
CA GLU A 89 -17.85 -32.01 7.54
C GLU A 89 -18.89 -31.42 8.51
N THR A 90 -19.96 -30.86 7.95
CA THR A 90 -21.12 -30.38 8.69
C THR A 90 -21.75 -31.51 9.50
N ASN A 91 -22.12 -31.18 10.74
CA ASN A 91 -22.93 -32.09 11.57
C ASN A 91 -24.39 -32.10 11.10
N ASP A 92 -25.22 -32.97 11.74
CA ASP A 92 -26.61 -33.15 11.31
C ASP A 92 -27.45 -31.86 11.42
N ALA A 93 -27.25 -31.06 12.47
CA ALA A 93 -27.97 -29.79 12.65
C ALA A 93 -27.58 -28.74 11.60
N GLU A 94 -26.28 -28.63 11.36
CA GLU A 94 -25.70 -27.75 10.34
C GLU A 94 -26.18 -28.15 8.94
N ARG A 95 -26.14 -29.44 8.64
CA ARG A 95 -26.59 -29.98 7.36
C ARG A 95 -28.10 -29.77 7.16
N ALA A 96 -28.91 -29.96 8.21
CA ALA A 96 -30.35 -29.69 8.15
C ALA A 96 -30.65 -28.21 7.87
N TRP A 97 -29.87 -27.27 8.45
CA TRP A 97 -30.00 -25.84 8.20
C TRP A 97 -29.75 -25.52 6.73
N LEU A 98 -28.65 -26.01 6.16
CA LEU A 98 -28.30 -25.80 4.74
C LEU A 98 -29.34 -26.43 3.80
N ASN A 99 -29.78 -27.65 4.09
CA ASN A 99 -30.78 -28.34 3.28
C ASN A 99 -32.16 -27.68 3.31
N ALA A 100 -32.52 -27.01 4.40
CA ALA A 100 -33.78 -26.23 4.46
C ALA A 100 -33.79 -25.08 3.43
N VAL A 101 -32.65 -24.58 3.01
CA VAL A 101 -32.58 -23.58 1.91
C VAL A 101 -32.79 -24.28 0.56
N VAL A 102 -32.23 -25.46 0.36
CA VAL A 102 -32.42 -26.25 -0.85
C VAL A 102 -33.89 -26.62 -1.04
N GLU A 103 -34.57 -27.03 0.03
CA GLU A 103 -36.01 -27.36 0.04
C GLU A 103 -36.89 -26.14 -0.36
N ARG A 104 -36.42 -24.91 -0.09
CA ARG A 104 -37.12 -23.69 -0.50
C ARG A 104 -36.78 -23.23 -1.94
N GLY A 105 -36.01 -24.04 -2.67
CA GLY A 105 -35.63 -23.75 -4.07
C GLY A 105 -34.27 -23.04 -4.25
N GLY A 106 -33.44 -23.07 -3.22
CA GLY A 106 -32.02 -22.75 -3.32
C GLY A 106 -31.20 -23.89 -3.89
N ALA A 107 -29.86 -23.73 -3.90
CA ALA A 107 -28.93 -24.80 -4.26
C ALA A 107 -27.71 -24.77 -3.35
N LEU A 108 -27.18 -25.94 -3.07
CA LEU A 108 -26.02 -26.17 -2.23
C LEU A 108 -24.96 -26.90 -3.03
N SER A 109 -23.71 -26.51 -2.92
CA SER A 109 -22.54 -27.24 -3.42
C SER A 109 -21.52 -27.37 -2.31
N LYS A 110 -20.89 -28.56 -2.22
CA LYS A 110 -19.80 -28.86 -1.28
C LYS A 110 -18.50 -29.02 -2.05
N THR A 111 -17.47 -28.37 -1.60
CA THR A 111 -16.09 -28.64 -2.09
C THR A 111 -15.20 -28.99 -0.89
N ALA A 112 -14.17 -29.79 -1.16
CA ALA A 112 -13.12 -30.11 -0.20
C ALA A 112 -11.77 -29.72 -0.80
N ASP A 113 -11.12 -28.78 -0.17
CA ASP A 113 -9.81 -28.26 -0.57
C ASP A 113 -8.74 -28.76 0.40
N MET A 114 -7.66 -29.36 -0.13
CA MET A 114 -6.53 -29.82 0.67
C MET A 114 -5.23 -29.78 -0.13
N ARG A 115 -4.12 -29.90 0.56
CA ARG A 115 -2.82 -30.08 -0.07
C ARG A 115 -2.49 -31.56 -0.17
N ALA A 116 -1.91 -31.96 -1.31
CA ALA A 116 -1.48 -33.33 -1.52
C ALA A 116 -0.20 -33.36 -2.39
N MET A 117 0.43 -34.53 -2.46
CA MET A 117 1.52 -34.76 -3.40
C MET A 117 0.96 -35.36 -4.69
N GLY A 118 1.09 -34.63 -5.79
CA GLY A 118 0.85 -35.15 -7.12
C GLY A 118 2.11 -35.82 -7.67
N ARG A 119 1.99 -37.10 -8.07
CA ARG A 119 3.11 -37.91 -8.60
C ARG A 119 2.80 -38.33 -10.04
N ALA A 120 3.72 -38.06 -10.94
CA ALA A 120 3.60 -38.56 -12.32
C ALA A 120 3.85 -40.07 -12.36
N VAL A 121 2.96 -40.84 -12.99
CA VAL A 121 3.16 -42.30 -13.18
C VAL A 121 4.20 -42.58 -14.25
N LYS A 122 4.28 -41.75 -15.29
CA LYS A 122 5.16 -41.84 -16.42
C LYS A 122 6.65 -41.63 -16.07
N ASN A 123 6.95 -40.86 -15.06
CA ASN A 123 8.30 -40.53 -14.62
C ASN A 123 8.35 -40.43 -13.05
N THR A 124 9.46 -40.03 -12.48
CA THR A 124 9.63 -39.91 -11.02
C THR A 124 9.31 -38.51 -10.48
N GLU A 125 8.84 -37.61 -11.35
CA GLU A 125 8.55 -36.24 -10.96
C GLU A 125 7.33 -36.16 -10.03
N ARG A 126 7.43 -35.27 -9.04
CA ARG A 126 6.37 -35.02 -8.07
C ARG A 126 6.39 -33.56 -7.63
N THR A 127 5.22 -33.06 -7.29
CA THR A 127 5.07 -31.69 -6.81
C THR A 127 3.93 -31.58 -5.80
N LEU A 128 4.03 -30.58 -4.93
CA LEU A 128 2.89 -30.21 -4.09
C LEU A 128 1.78 -29.66 -4.98
N VAL A 129 0.56 -30.14 -4.78
CA VAL A 129 -0.65 -29.71 -5.49
C VAL A 129 -1.72 -29.23 -4.52
N GLU A 130 -2.53 -28.30 -4.97
CA GLU A 130 -3.78 -27.95 -4.33
C GLU A 130 -4.88 -28.83 -4.91
N LEU A 131 -5.27 -29.83 -4.14
CA LEU A 131 -6.33 -30.76 -4.52
C LEU A 131 -7.68 -30.16 -4.14
N LYS A 132 -8.57 -30.04 -5.11
CA LYS A 132 -9.96 -29.62 -4.91
C LYS A 132 -10.89 -30.73 -5.38
N ALA A 133 -11.65 -31.26 -4.45
CA ALA A 133 -12.72 -32.18 -4.78
C ALA A 133 -14.05 -31.41 -4.85
N VAL A 134 -14.83 -31.70 -5.89
CA VAL A 134 -16.09 -31.00 -6.18
C VAL A 134 -17.23 -31.99 -6.30
N ASP A 135 -18.44 -31.55 -5.89
CA ASP A 135 -19.67 -32.28 -6.07
C ASP A 135 -20.34 -31.92 -7.44
N ASP A 136 -21.42 -32.67 -7.80
CA ASP A 136 -22.13 -32.48 -9.06
C ASP A 136 -22.71 -31.06 -9.29
N PRO A 137 -23.26 -30.36 -8.25
CA PRO A 137 -23.76 -28.99 -8.41
C PRO A 137 -22.70 -27.92 -8.66
N TYR A 138 -21.43 -28.22 -8.47
CA TYR A 138 -20.34 -27.26 -8.64
C TYR A 138 -20.07 -26.93 -10.13
N PRO A 139 -19.85 -25.65 -10.49
CA PRO A 139 -20.00 -24.44 -9.69
C PRO A 139 -21.43 -23.90 -9.70
N LEU A 140 -21.91 -23.28 -8.59
CA LEU A 140 -23.27 -22.69 -8.55
C LEU A 140 -23.37 -21.39 -9.35
N TYR A 141 -22.25 -20.66 -9.50
CA TYR A 141 -22.12 -19.44 -10.29
C TYR A 141 -20.84 -19.49 -11.12
N GLY A 142 -20.90 -18.94 -12.33
CA GLY A 142 -19.81 -19.03 -13.29
C GLY A 142 -19.75 -20.38 -14.00
N GLU A 143 -18.66 -20.64 -14.69
CA GLU A 143 -18.40 -21.89 -15.42
C GLU A 143 -16.90 -22.23 -15.35
N VAL A 144 -16.57 -23.46 -15.06
CA VAL A 144 -15.20 -23.97 -15.21
C VAL A 144 -14.98 -24.30 -16.68
N THR A 145 -14.07 -23.58 -17.33
CA THR A 145 -13.72 -23.86 -18.72
C THR A 145 -12.46 -24.69 -18.82
N LEU A 146 -12.51 -25.69 -19.67
CA LEU A 146 -11.41 -26.65 -19.91
C LEU A 146 -10.83 -26.44 -21.31
N ALA A 147 -9.53 -26.56 -21.45
CA ALA A 147 -8.83 -26.44 -22.73
C ALA A 147 -9.33 -27.44 -23.79
N SER A 148 -9.87 -28.58 -23.37
CA SER A 148 -10.49 -29.58 -24.24
C SER A 148 -11.88 -29.18 -24.74
N GLY A 149 -12.53 -28.20 -24.11
CA GLY A 149 -13.92 -27.84 -24.36
C GLY A 149 -14.96 -28.84 -23.83
N GLN A 150 -14.54 -29.85 -23.06
CA GLN A 150 -15.45 -30.78 -22.39
C GLN A 150 -16.12 -30.14 -21.19
N ALA A 151 -17.31 -30.61 -20.82
CA ALA A 151 -17.95 -30.22 -19.58
C ALA A 151 -17.22 -30.83 -18.36
N LEU A 152 -17.19 -30.13 -17.24
CA LEU A 152 -16.43 -30.53 -16.04
C LEU A 152 -16.88 -31.90 -15.52
N ASP A 153 -18.18 -32.10 -15.39
CA ASP A 153 -18.79 -33.38 -14.95
C ASP A 153 -18.31 -34.58 -15.77
N GLN A 154 -18.24 -34.41 -17.11
CA GLN A 154 -17.73 -35.46 -18.01
C GLN A 154 -16.22 -35.68 -17.85
N ALA A 155 -15.47 -34.63 -17.64
CA ALA A 155 -14.02 -34.71 -17.47
C ALA A 155 -13.63 -35.37 -16.13
N LEU A 156 -14.41 -35.19 -15.07
CA LEU A 156 -14.18 -35.80 -13.75
C LEU A 156 -14.77 -37.18 -13.60
N ALA A 157 -15.72 -37.57 -14.46
CA ALA A 157 -16.44 -38.84 -14.38
C ALA A 157 -15.48 -40.00 -14.43
N ARG A 158 -15.93 -41.13 -13.82
CA ARG A 158 -15.24 -42.43 -13.93
C ARG A 158 -15.29 -42.92 -15.35
N GLY A 159 -14.15 -43.21 -15.95
CA GLY A 159 -14.03 -43.74 -17.31
C GLY A 159 -14.49 -45.20 -17.40
N THR A 160 -14.63 -45.69 -18.63
CA THR A 160 -14.96 -47.10 -18.92
C THR A 160 -13.87 -48.04 -18.46
N ASP A 161 -12.65 -47.57 -18.24
CA ASP A 161 -11.50 -48.26 -17.66
C ASP A 161 -11.52 -48.35 -16.16
N GLY A 162 -12.49 -47.68 -15.52
CA GLY A 162 -12.66 -47.62 -14.06
C GLY A 162 -11.84 -46.53 -13.39
N ALA A 163 -11.00 -45.81 -14.13
CA ALA A 163 -10.20 -44.69 -13.60
C ALA A 163 -11.03 -43.41 -13.52
N PHE A 164 -10.87 -42.62 -12.41
CA PHE A 164 -11.44 -41.29 -12.32
C PHE A 164 -10.66 -40.27 -13.18
N GLY A 165 -11.37 -39.32 -13.74
CA GLY A 165 -10.74 -38.18 -14.42
C GLY A 165 -10.27 -37.13 -13.44
N ALA A 166 -9.22 -36.42 -13.81
CA ALA A 166 -8.76 -35.20 -13.17
C ALA A 166 -8.56 -34.10 -14.21
N VAL A 167 -8.82 -32.86 -13.80
CA VAL A 167 -8.45 -31.69 -14.59
C VAL A 167 -7.44 -30.86 -13.79
N VAL A 168 -6.42 -30.30 -14.47
CA VAL A 168 -5.25 -29.76 -13.82
C VAL A 168 -4.88 -28.39 -14.37
N GLU A 169 -4.27 -27.57 -13.57
CA GLU A 169 -3.72 -26.30 -14.00
C GLU A 169 -2.55 -26.52 -14.98
N PRO A 170 -2.38 -25.70 -16.04
CA PRO A 170 -1.29 -25.86 -17.03
C PRO A 170 0.10 -25.95 -16.39
N ALA A 171 0.33 -25.21 -15.31
CA ALA A 171 1.58 -25.24 -14.57
C ALA A 171 1.95 -26.62 -14.02
N LEU A 172 0.96 -27.50 -13.72
CA LEU A 172 1.21 -28.87 -13.30
C LEU A 172 1.77 -29.70 -14.44
N LEU A 173 1.19 -29.57 -15.62
CA LEU A 173 1.64 -30.29 -16.82
C LEU A 173 3.11 -29.96 -17.14
N GLU A 174 3.48 -28.69 -17.07
CA GLU A 174 4.85 -28.25 -17.29
C GLU A 174 5.81 -28.80 -16.22
N ARG A 175 5.43 -28.72 -14.92
CA ARG A 175 6.30 -29.17 -13.80
C ARG A 175 6.53 -30.67 -13.80
N LEU A 176 5.51 -31.45 -14.08
CA LEU A 176 5.59 -32.91 -14.07
C LEU A 176 5.88 -33.52 -15.46
N GLN A 177 6.01 -32.68 -16.50
CA GLN A 177 6.21 -33.10 -17.90
C GLN A 177 5.13 -34.08 -18.37
N LEU A 178 3.86 -33.76 -18.05
CA LEU A 178 2.68 -34.55 -18.39
C LEU A 178 1.86 -33.87 -19.50
N GLU A 179 1.06 -34.67 -20.18
CA GLU A 179 0.11 -34.25 -21.19
C GLU A 179 -1.31 -34.77 -20.83
N PRO A 180 -2.39 -34.17 -21.33
CA PRO A 180 -3.74 -34.74 -21.22
C PRO A 180 -3.76 -36.17 -21.75
N GLY A 181 -4.27 -37.12 -20.97
CA GLY A 181 -4.24 -38.54 -21.21
C GLY A 181 -3.22 -39.31 -20.36
N ASP A 182 -2.22 -38.64 -19.77
CA ASP A 182 -1.27 -39.25 -18.84
C ASP A 182 -1.93 -39.49 -17.46
N GLU A 183 -1.30 -40.34 -16.67
CA GLU A 183 -1.76 -40.71 -15.34
C GLU A 183 -1.05 -39.91 -14.24
N LEU A 184 -1.85 -39.42 -13.29
CA LEU A 184 -1.41 -38.71 -12.09
C LEU A 184 -1.83 -39.49 -10.85
N ASN A 185 -0.89 -39.86 -10.02
CA ASN A 185 -1.16 -40.47 -8.73
C ASN A 185 -1.32 -39.43 -7.64
N VAL A 186 -2.45 -39.45 -6.91
CA VAL A 186 -2.74 -38.56 -5.77
C VAL A 186 -3.23 -39.42 -4.61
N GLY A 187 -2.52 -39.42 -3.49
CA GLY A 187 -2.75 -40.33 -2.42
C GLY A 187 -2.52 -41.79 -2.87
N ASN A 188 -3.50 -42.69 -2.63
CA ASN A 188 -3.47 -44.07 -2.98
C ASN A 188 -4.15 -44.39 -4.33
N HIS A 189 -4.65 -43.36 -5.04
CA HIS A 189 -5.40 -43.53 -6.28
C HIS A 189 -4.72 -42.85 -7.49
N THR A 190 -4.93 -43.48 -8.66
CA THR A 190 -4.41 -42.99 -9.94
C THR A 190 -5.55 -42.37 -10.74
N PHE A 191 -5.38 -41.11 -11.16
CA PHE A 191 -6.31 -40.36 -11.98
C PHE A 191 -5.77 -40.17 -13.39
N VAL A 192 -6.67 -40.16 -14.37
CA VAL A 192 -6.31 -39.83 -15.75
C VAL A 192 -6.53 -38.32 -15.97
N ILE A 193 -5.51 -37.60 -16.35
CA ILE A 193 -5.61 -36.18 -16.70
C ILE A 193 -6.44 -36.05 -17.98
N ARG A 194 -7.65 -35.47 -17.88
CA ARG A 194 -8.56 -35.34 -19.04
C ARG A 194 -8.35 -34.00 -19.77
N SER A 195 -8.01 -32.93 -19.03
CA SER A 195 -7.80 -31.62 -19.64
C SER A 195 -6.99 -30.70 -18.72
N ALA A 196 -6.46 -29.63 -19.29
CA ALA A 196 -6.03 -28.48 -18.53
C ALA A 196 -7.22 -27.56 -18.18
N ILE A 197 -7.18 -26.93 -17.01
CA ILE A 197 -8.13 -25.89 -16.58
C ILE A 197 -7.73 -24.58 -17.27
N ASP A 198 -8.66 -23.97 -18.00
CA ASP A 198 -8.48 -22.67 -18.62
C ASP A 198 -8.97 -21.54 -17.70
N ASN A 199 -10.13 -21.74 -17.05
CA ASN A 199 -10.67 -20.81 -16.07
C ASN A 199 -11.42 -21.53 -14.95
N GLU A 200 -11.12 -21.16 -13.68
CA GLU A 200 -11.81 -21.57 -12.46
C GLU A 200 -12.43 -20.32 -11.82
N PRO A 201 -13.77 -20.18 -11.74
CA PRO A 201 -14.41 -18.93 -11.34
C PRO A 201 -14.15 -18.51 -9.89
N ASP A 202 -14.02 -19.47 -8.98
CA ASP A 202 -13.82 -19.24 -7.54
C ASP A 202 -12.35 -19.40 -7.08
N ARG A 203 -11.41 -19.45 -8.04
CA ARG A 203 -9.96 -19.59 -7.74
C ARG A 203 -9.44 -18.50 -6.79
N VAL A 204 -9.97 -17.29 -6.93
CA VAL A 204 -9.53 -16.11 -6.15
C VAL A 204 -10.00 -16.15 -4.69
N ALA A 205 -11.09 -16.83 -4.38
CA ALA A 205 -11.65 -16.91 -3.03
C ALA A 205 -10.73 -17.66 -2.06
N GLY A 206 -9.97 -18.65 -2.53
CA GLY A 206 -9.06 -19.48 -1.74
C GLY A 206 -7.78 -18.78 -1.26
N GLY A 207 -7.49 -17.57 -1.75
CA GLY A 207 -6.26 -16.86 -1.39
C GLY A 207 -5.03 -17.27 -2.21
N PHE A 208 -3.85 -17.24 -1.58
CA PHE A 208 -2.59 -17.56 -2.27
C PHE A 208 -2.37 -19.06 -2.39
N ALA A 209 -2.22 -19.54 -3.61
CA ALA A 209 -1.91 -20.93 -3.91
C ALA A 209 -0.44 -21.26 -3.66
N ILE A 210 -0.15 -22.36 -2.99
CA ILE A 210 1.22 -22.85 -2.77
C ILE A 210 1.60 -23.96 -3.77
N GLY A 211 0.67 -24.37 -4.63
CA GLY A 211 0.90 -25.37 -5.67
C GLY A 211 -0.09 -25.23 -6.80
N PRO A 212 0.16 -25.92 -7.96
CA PRO A 212 -0.80 -25.96 -9.03
C PRO A 212 -2.07 -26.71 -8.64
N ARG A 213 -3.22 -26.28 -9.16
CA ARG A 213 -4.53 -26.88 -8.90
C ARG A 213 -4.66 -28.26 -9.58
N VAL A 214 -5.22 -29.20 -8.82
CA VAL A 214 -5.77 -30.47 -9.34
C VAL A 214 -7.22 -30.56 -8.87
N MET A 215 -8.14 -30.69 -9.79
CA MET A 215 -9.56 -30.83 -9.49
C MET A 215 -10.02 -32.24 -9.82
N ILE A 216 -10.73 -32.88 -8.87
CA ILE A 216 -11.27 -34.23 -8.94
C ILE A 216 -12.72 -34.24 -8.45
N SER A 217 -13.44 -35.35 -8.64
CA SER A 217 -14.75 -35.50 -8.03
C SER A 217 -14.66 -35.83 -6.52
N ASP A 218 -15.72 -35.53 -5.77
CA ASP A 218 -15.83 -35.89 -4.33
C ASP A 218 -15.75 -37.43 -4.14
N GLU A 219 -16.31 -38.23 -5.07
CA GLU A 219 -16.12 -39.67 -5.09
C GLU A 219 -14.65 -40.08 -5.27
N GLY A 220 -13.93 -39.39 -6.17
CA GLY A 220 -12.50 -39.62 -6.39
C GLY A 220 -11.68 -39.32 -5.14
N LEU A 221 -12.02 -38.28 -4.38
CA LEU A 221 -11.34 -37.95 -3.12
C LEU A 221 -11.44 -39.09 -2.11
N ALA A 222 -12.60 -39.72 -1.98
CA ALA A 222 -12.80 -40.85 -1.07
C ALA A 222 -11.85 -42.04 -1.36
N GLU A 223 -11.53 -42.29 -2.64
CA GLU A 223 -10.63 -43.36 -3.04
C GLU A 223 -9.14 -43.03 -2.82
N THR A 224 -8.78 -41.75 -2.65
CA THR A 224 -7.38 -41.34 -2.42
C THR A 224 -6.83 -41.79 -1.07
N GLY A 225 -7.70 -42.02 -0.07
CA GLY A 225 -7.29 -42.31 1.30
C GLY A 225 -6.57 -41.16 2.02
N LEU A 226 -6.62 -39.94 1.47
CA LEU A 226 -5.98 -38.78 2.07
C LEU A 226 -6.75 -38.22 3.26
N VAL A 227 -8.05 -38.32 3.25
CA VAL A 227 -8.90 -37.85 4.34
C VAL A 227 -8.89 -38.82 5.49
N THR A 228 -8.16 -38.47 6.53
CA THR A 228 -8.05 -39.24 7.77
C THR A 228 -8.38 -38.34 8.97
N VAL A 229 -8.56 -38.95 10.15
CA VAL A 229 -8.85 -38.14 11.35
C VAL A 229 -7.71 -37.16 11.63
N GLY A 230 -8.03 -35.88 11.65
CA GLY A 230 -7.07 -34.79 11.86
C GLY A 230 -6.40 -34.25 10.59
N SER A 231 -6.74 -34.77 9.39
CA SER A 231 -6.24 -34.20 8.13
C SER A 231 -6.67 -32.75 7.93
N LEU A 232 -5.78 -31.96 7.31
CA LEU A 232 -6.03 -30.56 6.95
C LEU A 232 -6.90 -30.51 5.69
N VAL A 233 -8.21 -30.61 5.84
CA VAL A 233 -9.19 -30.46 4.78
C VAL A 233 -10.06 -29.26 5.07
N ASP A 234 -10.14 -28.33 4.15
CA ASP A 234 -11.02 -27.17 4.18
C ASP A 234 -12.31 -27.53 3.42
N TYR A 235 -13.39 -27.76 4.14
CA TYR A 235 -14.70 -28.00 3.54
C TYR A 235 -15.43 -26.68 3.35
N GLU A 236 -15.79 -26.39 2.12
CA GLU A 236 -16.55 -25.20 1.76
C GLU A 236 -17.94 -25.59 1.27
N TYR A 237 -18.95 -25.03 1.90
CA TYR A 237 -20.36 -25.17 1.53
C TYR A 237 -20.84 -23.86 0.92
N ARG A 238 -21.11 -23.86 -0.39
CA ARG A 238 -21.56 -22.70 -1.14
C ARG A 238 -23.05 -22.78 -1.35
N LEU A 239 -23.73 -21.70 -1.02
CA LEU A 239 -25.18 -21.66 -1.03
C LEU A 239 -25.67 -20.61 -2.01
N ARG A 240 -26.56 -21.01 -2.91
CA ARG A 240 -27.37 -20.12 -3.73
C ARG A 240 -28.75 -20.00 -3.08
N LEU A 241 -29.14 -18.80 -2.69
CA LEU A 241 -30.44 -18.55 -2.07
C LEU A 241 -31.57 -18.66 -3.10
N PRO A 242 -32.83 -18.92 -2.66
CA PRO A 242 -33.99 -18.95 -3.52
C PRO A 242 -34.18 -17.66 -4.32
N ALA A 243 -34.77 -17.75 -5.52
CA ALA A 243 -35.08 -16.60 -6.33
C ALA A 243 -35.99 -15.62 -5.54
N GLY A 244 -35.58 -14.37 -5.40
CA GLY A 244 -36.25 -13.35 -4.58
C GLY A 244 -35.60 -13.06 -3.22
N GLU A 245 -34.77 -13.99 -2.69
CA GLU A 245 -33.96 -13.78 -1.47
C GLU A 245 -32.50 -13.45 -1.80
N GLN A 246 -32.19 -13.11 -3.04
CA GLN A 246 -30.83 -12.82 -3.52
C GLN A 246 -30.48 -11.33 -3.49
N THR A 247 -31.15 -10.50 -2.68
CA THR A 247 -30.73 -9.11 -2.44
C THR A 247 -29.64 -9.03 -1.38
N ASN A 248 -28.83 -7.97 -1.37
CA ASN A 248 -27.77 -7.84 -0.37
C ASN A 248 -28.34 -7.80 1.06
N GLU A 249 -29.50 -7.18 1.23
CA GLU A 249 -30.19 -7.11 2.52
C GLU A 249 -30.67 -8.51 2.99
N ALA A 250 -31.23 -9.30 2.06
CA ALA A 250 -31.70 -10.66 2.40
C ALA A 250 -30.51 -11.60 2.70
N VAL A 251 -29.42 -11.49 1.95
CA VAL A 251 -28.19 -12.22 2.21
C VAL A 251 -27.60 -11.86 3.58
N ALA A 252 -27.55 -10.57 3.92
CA ALA A 252 -27.06 -10.12 5.23
C ALA A 252 -27.97 -10.61 6.38
N ALA A 253 -29.29 -10.57 6.19
CA ALA A 253 -30.24 -11.11 7.17
C ALA A 253 -30.06 -12.61 7.35
N PHE A 254 -29.92 -13.38 6.27
CA PHE A 254 -29.69 -14.83 6.33
C PHE A 254 -28.39 -15.18 7.08
N VAL A 255 -27.32 -14.41 6.86
CA VAL A 255 -26.06 -14.59 7.57
C VAL A 255 -26.23 -14.34 9.08
N GLU A 256 -27.01 -13.34 9.47
CA GLU A 256 -27.26 -13.02 10.87
C GLU A 256 -28.16 -14.09 11.52
N ASP A 257 -29.23 -14.49 10.85
CA ASP A 257 -30.11 -15.59 11.28
C ASP A 257 -29.30 -16.90 11.48
N THR A 258 -28.33 -17.16 10.60
CA THR A 258 -27.47 -18.35 10.71
C THR A 258 -26.58 -18.30 11.95
N LYS A 259 -26.00 -17.15 12.25
CA LYS A 259 -25.16 -16.97 13.45
C LYS A 259 -25.97 -17.12 14.75
N GLU A 260 -27.23 -16.64 14.75
CA GLU A 260 -28.12 -16.78 15.88
C GLU A 260 -28.58 -18.24 16.07
N ALA A 261 -28.88 -18.95 14.97
CA ALA A 261 -29.36 -20.32 14.99
C ALA A 261 -28.25 -21.33 15.33
N LEU A 262 -27.03 -21.08 14.88
CA LEU A 262 -25.88 -22.00 15.01
C LEU A 262 -24.64 -21.27 15.56
N PRO A 263 -24.69 -20.72 16.77
CA PRO A 263 -23.61 -19.91 17.33
C PRO A 263 -22.31 -20.70 17.55
N ASP A 264 -22.42 -22.00 17.81
CA ASP A 264 -21.30 -22.87 18.15
C ASP A 264 -20.82 -23.72 16.94
N SER A 265 -21.27 -23.40 15.71
CA SER A 265 -20.91 -24.13 14.48
C SER A 265 -19.41 -24.07 14.13
N GLY A 266 -18.73 -23.04 14.58
CA GLY A 266 -17.35 -22.76 14.19
C GLY A 266 -17.19 -22.32 12.72
N TRP A 267 -18.28 -22.10 12.00
CA TRP A 267 -18.25 -21.71 10.60
C TRP A 267 -17.58 -20.35 10.39
N ARG A 268 -16.71 -20.28 9.39
CA ARG A 268 -16.29 -19.01 8.82
C ARG A 268 -17.27 -18.66 7.70
N ILE A 269 -18.19 -17.72 7.99
CA ILE A 269 -19.23 -17.31 7.04
C ILE A 269 -18.72 -16.15 6.20
N ARG A 270 -18.85 -16.26 4.88
CA ARG A 270 -18.58 -15.20 3.91
C ARG A 270 -19.84 -14.98 3.07
N ASP A 271 -20.05 -13.75 2.67
CA ASP A 271 -21.08 -13.40 1.71
C ASP A 271 -20.46 -12.79 0.44
N ARG A 272 -21.26 -12.66 -0.60
CA ARG A 272 -20.82 -12.13 -1.88
C ARG A 272 -20.32 -10.68 -1.83
N SER A 273 -20.73 -9.89 -0.82
CA SER A 273 -20.24 -8.51 -0.66
C SER A 273 -18.80 -8.49 -0.12
N ASN A 274 -18.35 -9.59 0.47
CA ASN A 274 -17.02 -9.79 1.04
C ASN A 274 -16.43 -11.14 0.63
N SER A 275 -16.49 -11.43 -0.68
CA SER A 275 -16.06 -12.71 -1.26
C SER A 275 -14.56 -13.00 -1.09
N ALA A 276 -13.71 -11.98 -1.12
CA ALA A 276 -12.26 -12.11 -0.97
C ALA A 276 -11.69 -11.09 0.06
N PRO A 277 -11.92 -11.28 1.37
CA PRO A 277 -11.55 -10.31 2.40
C PRO A 277 -10.05 -10.05 2.50
N GLY A 278 -9.22 -11.03 2.20
CA GLY A 278 -7.76 -10.90 2.18
C GLY A 278 -7.30 -9.91 1.10
N ILE A 279 -7.78 -10.12 -0.13
CA ILE A 279 -7.45 -9.24 -1.27
C ILE A 279 -7.98 -7.83 -1.03
N ARG A 280 -9.23 -7.69 -0.56
CA ARG A 280 -9.83 -6.40 -0.24
C ARG A 280 -9.00 -5.62 0.78
N ARG A 281 -8.52 -6.29 1.84
CA ARG A 281 -7.66 -5.68 2.87
C ARG A 281 -6.32 -5.23 2.27
N THR A 282 -5.66 -6.08 1.51
CA THR A 282 -4.35 -5.77 0.89
C THR A 282 -4.48 -4.61 -0.10
N VAL A 283 -5.47 -4.66 -1.00
CA VAL A 283 -5.74 -3.56 -1.94
C VAL A 283 -6.05 -2.26 -1.20
N GLY A 284 -6.85 -2.33 -0.13
CA GLY A 284 -7.16 -1.18 0.73
C GLY A 284 -5.93 -0.57 1.40
N GLN A 285 -5.04 -1.38 1.95
CA GLN A 285 -3.79 -0.92 2.57
C GLN A 285 -2.84 -0.27 1.54
N VAL A 286 -2.64 -0.91 0.39
CA VAL A 286 -1.82 -0.36 -0.69
C VAL A 286 -2.41 0.93 -1.23
N ALA A 287 -3.73 0.99 -1.45
CA ALA A 287 -4.42 2.19 -1.91
C ALA A 287 -4.30 3.34 -0.91
N LEU A 288 -4.45 3.06 0.40
CA LEU A 288 -4.23 4.05 1.46
C LEU A 288 -2.80 4.59 1.41
N PHE A 289 -1.80 3.71 1.39
CA PHE A 289 -0.39 4.10 1.32
C PHE A 289 -0.11 4.99 0.10
N LEU A 290 -0.51 4.55 -1.09
CA LEU A 290 -0.30 5.29 -2.33
C LEU A 290 -1.06 6.63 -2.35
N THR A 291 -2.25 6.68 -1.74
CA THR A 291 -3.02 7.93 -1.59
C THR A 291 -2.30 8.92 -0.67
N LEU A 292 -1.74 8.47 0.45
CA LEU A 292 -0.94 9.31 1.35
C LEU A 292 0.32 9.84 0.65
N VAL A 293 0.97 9.02 -0.16
CA VAL A 293 2.11 9.44 -0.99
C VAL A 293 1.67 10.48 -2.03
N GLY A 294 0.55 10.25 -2.71
CA GLY A 294 -0.03 11.20 -3.68
C GLY A 294 -0.41 12.53 -3.04
N LEU A 295 -1.04 12.49 -1.86
CA LEU A 295 -1.41 13.69 -1.10
C LEU A 295 -0.15 14.46 -0.63
N THR A 296 0.89 13.74 -0.19
CA THR A 296 2.17 14.35 0.16
C THR A 296 2.81 15.02 -1.06
N ALA A 297 2.81 14.37 -2.22
CA ALA A 297 3.31 14.95 -3.47
C ALA A 297 2.51 16.20 -3.86
N LEU A 298 1.20 16.21 -3.63
CA LEU A 298 0.33 17.37 -3.87
C LEU A 298 0.62 18.52 -2.90
N ILE A 299 0.87 18.26 -1.63
CA ILE A 299 1.24 19.25 -0.61
C ILE A 299 2.61 19.86 -0.94
N VAL A 300 3.61 19.01 -1.23
CA VAL A 300 4.95 19.44 -1.63
C VAL A 300 4.87 20.26 -2.94
N GLY A 301 4.07 19.77 -3.90
CA GLY A 301 3.75 20.49 -5.14
C GLY A 301 3.07 21.84 -4.87
N GLY A 302 2.18 21.91 -3.89
CA GLY A 302 1.52 23.14 -3.44
C GLY A 302 2.51 24.22 -2.96
N VAL A 303 3.54 23.83 -2.20
CA VAL A 303 4.63 24.74 -1.81
C VAL A 303 5.37 25.24 -3.04
N GLY A 304 5.62 24.37 -4.03
CA GLY A 304 6.18 24.74 -5.34
C GLY A 304 5.29 25.73 -6.09
N VAL A 305 3.97 25.54 -6.05
CA VAL A 305 2.95 26.47 -6.56
C VAL A 305 3.09 27.84 -5.91
N GLY A 306 3.12 27.90 -4.57
CA GLY A 306 3.28 29.14 -3.81
C GLY A 306 4.55 29.90 -4.18
N ASN A 307 5.67 29.19 -4.31
CA ASN A 307 6.96 29.78 -4.71
C ASN A 307 6.95 30.28 -6.17
N ALA A 308 6.33 29.53 -7.08
CA ALA A 308 6.20 29.94 -8.49
C ALA A 308 5.35 31.20 -8.62
N ILE A 309 4.22 31.29 -7.88
CA ILE A 309 3.36 32.48 -7.85
C ILE A 309 4.12 33.68 -7.26
N LYS A 310 4.81 33.47 -6.14
CA LYS A 310 5.65 34.54 -5.55
C LYS A 310 6.66 35.06 -6.56
N SER A 311 7.42 34.19 -7.23
CA SER A 311 8.39 34.58 -8.26
C SER A 311 7.73 35.30 -9.45
N TYR A 312 6.52 34.87 -9.84
CA TYR A 312 5.76 35.51 -10.90
C TYR A 312 5.32 36.93 -10.53
N ILE A 313 4.76 37.10 -9.32
CA ILE A 313 4.34 38.41 -8.80
C ILE A 313 5.52 39.34 -8.66
N ASP A 314 6.67 38.87 -8.17
CA ASP A 314 7.88 39.69 -8.07
C ASP A 314 8.35 40.22 -9.46
N LYS A 315 8.19 39.42 -10.53
CA LYS A 315 8.44 39.84 -11.92
C LYS A 315 7.43 40.84 -12.46
N LYS A 316 6.21 40.83 -11.97
CA LYS A 316 5.10 41.69 -12.39
C LYS A 316 4.92 42.93 -11.51
N ARG A 317 5.84 43.16 -10.55
CA ARG A 317 5.73 44.22 -9.54
C ARG A 317 5.59 45.61 -10.17
N GLU A 318 6.38 45.95 -11.22
CA GLU A 318 6.30 47.18 -11.97
C GLU A 318 4.96 47.33 -12.69
N VAL A 319 4.47 46.28 -13.33
CA VAL A 319 3.16 46.26 -14.01
C VAL A 319 2.03 46.48 -13.02
N ILE A 320 2.12 45.84 -11.85
CA ILE A 320 1.14 46.00 -10.76
C ILE A 320 1.15 47.44 -10.24
N ALA A 321 2.33 48.01 -10.04
CA ALA A 321 2.49 49.43 -9.62
C ALA A 321 1.92 50.39 -10.66
N THR A 322 2.17 50.15 -11.96
CA THR A 322 1.58 50.93 -13.05
C THR A 322 0.05 50.87 -13.04
N PHE A 323 -0.56 49.67 -12.88
CA PHE A 323 -2.02 49.56 -12.77
C PHE A 323 -2.55 50.38 -11.58
N LYS A 324 -1.84 50.39 -10.46
CA LYS A 324 -2.24 51.16 -9.27
C LYS A 324 -2.10 52.67 -9.51
N CYS A 325 -1.07 53.14 -10.20
CA CYS A 325 -0.93 54.56 -10.61
C CYS A 325 -2.06 54.98 -11.54
N LEU A 326 -2.60 54.05 -12.34
CA LEU A 326 -3.76 54.27 -13.21
C LEU A 326 -5.11 54.15 -12.47
N GLY A 327 -5.08 54.03 -11.12
CA GLY A 327 -6.27 54.00 -10.27
C GLY A 327 -6.90 52.58 -10.05
N ALA A 328 -6.23 51.51 -10.47
CA ALA A 328 -6.78 50.15 -10.27
C ALA A 328 -6.84 49.80 -8.78
N PRO A 329 -8.01 49.40 -8.25
CA PRO A 329 -8.16 48.96 -6.87
C PRO A 329 -7.44 47.63 -6.63
N GLY A 330 -6.89 47.44 -5.43
CA GLY A 330 -6.16 46.22 -5.09
C GLY A 330 -6.95 44.92 -5.26
N GLY A 331 -8.30 44.96 -5.11
CA GLY A 331 -9.19 43.83 -5.38
C GLY A 331 -9.20 43.40 -6.87
N LEU A 332 -9.16 44.35 -7.78
CA LEU A 332 -9.05 44.10 -9.24
C LEU A 332 -7.74 43.39 -9.58
N ILE A 333 -6.63 43.83 -8.98
CA ILE A 333 -5.31 43.22 -9.17
C ILE A 333 -5.34 41.77 -8.66
N PHE A 334 -5.86 41.53 -7.47
CA PHE A 334 -6.00 40.20 -6.94
C PHE A 334 -6.82 39.31 -7.89
N GLN A 335 -7.98 39.79 -8.37
CA GLN A 335 -8.84 39.03 -9.28
C GLN A 335 -8.15 38.66 -10.59
N ILE A 336 -7.41 39.62 -11.20
CA ILE A 336 -6.68 39.41 -12.47
C ILE A 336 -5.68 38.23 -12.31
N TYR A 337 -4.84 38.29 -11.28
CA TYR A 337 -3.79 37.29 -11.10
C TYR A 337 -4.35 35.97 -10.56
N PHE A 338 -5.40 36.02 -9.73
CA PHE A 338 -6.11 34.81 -9.27
C PHE A 338 -6.74 34.04 -10.43
N LEU A 339 -7.42 34.75 -11.36
CA LEU A 339 -8.00 34.12 -12.55
C LEU A 339 -6.92 33.48 -13.46
N GLN A 340 -5.75 34.13 -13.60
CA GLN A 340 -4.65 33.55 -14.36
C GLN A 340 -4.14 32.24 -13.72
N VAL A 341 -3.90 32.26 -12.41
CA VAL A 341 -3.42 31.10 -11.64
C VAL A 341 -4.44 29.96 -11.72
N MET A 342 -5.72 30.26 -11.52
CA MET A 342 -6.79 29.26 -11.60
C MET A 342 -6.96 28.68 -13.01
N ALA A 343 -6.83 29.49 -14.06
CA ALA A 343 -6.87 28.97 -15.44
C ALA A 343 -5.74 27.97 -15.70
N ILE A 344 -4.52 28.26 -15.23
CA ILE A 344 -3.38 27.34 -15.36
C ILE A 344 -3.57 26.11 -14.47
N ALA A 345 -4.11 26.29 -13.27
CA ALA A 345 -4.44 25.19 -12.37
C ALA A 345 -5.45 24.21 -13.01
N LEU A 346 -6.50 24.74 -13.63
CA LEU A 346 -7.49 23.92 -14.34
C LEU A 346 -6.87 23.12 -15.49
N VAL A 347 -5.95 23.70 -16.23
CA VAL A 347 -5.19 22.97 -17.26
C VAL A 347 -4.35 21.85 -16.63
N GLY A 348 -3.63 22.15 -15.54
CA GLY A 348 -2.84 21.14 -14.81
C GLY A 348 -3.70 20.00 -14.25
N VAL A 349 -4.84 20.33 -13.66
CA VAL A 349 -5.82 19.35 -13.19
C VAL A 349 -6.35 18.50 -14.35
N ALA A 350 -6.75 19.13 -15.47
CA ALA A 350 -7.26 18.40 -16.63
C ALA A 350 -6.23 17.41 -17.21
N ILE A 351 -4.97 17.83 -17.32
CA ILE A 351 -3.88 16.95 -17.78
C ILE A 351 -3.66 15.82 -16.75
N GLY A 352 -3.64 16.14 -15.45
CA GLY A 352 -3.49 15.15 -14.37
C GLY A 352 -4.60 14.12 -14.37
N LEU A 353 -5.86 14.55 -14.55
CA LEU A 353 -7.01 13.66 -14.66
C LEU A 353 -6.94 12.77 -15.91
N ALA A 354 -6.51 13.32 -17.05
CA ALA A 354 -6.35 12.54 -18.27
C ALA A 354 -5.29 11.43 -18.08
N ILE A 355 -4.14 11.76 -17.49
CA ILE A 355 -3.10 10.77 -17.14
C ILE A 355 -3.67 9.73 -16.15
N GLY A 356 -4.34 10.18 -15.07
CA GLY A 356 -4.90 9.31 -14.06
C GLY A 356 -5.97 8.36 -14.59
N ALA A 357 -6.78 8.79 -15.55
CA ALA A 357 -7.77 7.95 -16.22
C ALA A 357 -7.15 6.92 -17.19
N MET A 358 -5.97 7.23 -17.76
CA MET A 358 -5.27 6.32 -18.67
C MET A 358 -4.53 5.20 -17.96
N VAL A 359 -4.06 5.42 -16.71
CA VAL A 359 -3.24 4.44 -15.99
C VAL A 359 -3.94 3.09 -15.79
N PRO A 360 -5.23 3.00 -15.38
CA PRO A 360 -5.92 1.71 -15.30
C PRO A 360 -5.96 0.95 -16.63
N MET A 361 -6.18 1.68 -17.74
CA MET A 361 -6.23 1.08 -19.08
C MET A 361 -4.86 0.51 -19.50
N LEU A 362 -3.78 1.19 -19.15
CA LEU A 362 -2.42 0.72 -19.43
C LEU A 362 -2.00 -0.42 -18.51
N ALA A 363 -2.47 -0.41 -17.28
CA ALA A 363 -2.21 -1.46 -16.30
C ALA A 363 -3.00 -2.75 -16.57
N GLN A 364 -4.07 -2.69 -17.37
CA GLN A 364 -4.93 -3.83 -17.68
C GLN A 364 -4.15 -5.05 -18.18
N ALA A 365 -3.24 -4.86 -19.13
CA ALA A 365 -2.46 -5.95 -19.70
C ALA A 365 -1.56 -6.65 -18.67
N SER A 366 -1.05 -5.92 -17.68
CA SER A 366 -0.19 -6.48 -16.63
C SER A 366 -0.98 -7.00 -15.43
N LEU A 367 -2.17 -6.47 -15.17
CA LEU A 367 -3.03 -6.87 -14.05
C LEU A 367 -3.90 -8.07 -14.40
N ALA A 368 -4.23 -8.29 -15.67
CA ALA A 368 -5.03 -9.42 -16.11
C ALA A 368 -4.33 -10.77 -15.86
N ASP A 369 -3.00 -10.80 -15.98
CA ASP A 369 -2.20 -12.00 -15.70
C ASP A 369 -2.00 -12.24 -14.19
N LEU A 370 -2.10 -11.18 -13.36
CA LEU A 370 -1.89 -11.21 -11.91
C LEU A 370 -3.16 -11.48 -11.12
N LEU A 371 -4.29 -11.01 -11.60
CA LEU A 371 -5.58 -11.13 -10.94
C LEU A 371 -6.61 -11.66 -11.94
N PRO A 372 -7.06 -12.91 -11.81
CA PRO A 372 -8.12 -13.48 -12.65
C PRO A 372 -9.51 -12.90 -12.30
N VAL A 373 -9.57 -11.57 -12.07
CA VAL A 373 -10.81 -10.84 -11.86
C VAL A 373 -11.13 -10.13 -13.18
N PRO A 374 -12.28 -10.38 -13.82
CA PRO A 374 -12.70 -9.63 -14.98
C PRO A 374 -12.89 -8.17 -14.57
N THR A 375 -11.91 -7.33 -14.83
CA THR A 375 -11.98 -5.91 -14.53
C THR A 375 -12.48 -5.17 -15.76
N GLU A 376 -13.72 -4.70 -15.74
CA GLU A 376 -14.19 -3.72 -16.71
C GLU A 376 -13.50 -2.39 -16.40
N PHE A 377 -12.53 -2.01 -17.24
CA PHE A 377 -11.82 -0.73 -17.10
C PHE A 377 -12.67 0.42 -17.64
N ALA A 378 -13.73 0.73 -16.89
CA ALA A 378 -14.52 1.92 -17.11
C ALA A 378 -13.87 3.15 -16.46
N VAL A 379 -14.17 4.32 -17.02
CA VAL A 379 -13.73 5.59 -16.40
C VAL A 379 -14.49 5.80 -15.09
N HIS A 380 -13.80 5.64 -13.97
CA HIS A 380 -14.39 5.84 -12.65
C HIS A 380 -14.45 7.31 -12.28
N THR A 381 -15.65 7.90 -12.37
CA THR A 381 -15.87 9.35 -12.16
C THR A 381 -15.61 9.78 -10.72
N GLY A 382 -15.88 8.95 -9.71
CA GLY A 382 -15.70 9.28 -8.30
C GLY A 382 -14.26 9.70 -7.95
N PRO A 383 -13.25 8.82 -8.14
CA PRO A 383 -11.85 9.16 -7.90
C PRO A 383 -11.35 10.36 -8.70
N LEU A 384 -11.80 10.51 -9.94
CA LEU A 384 -11.41 11.65 -10.79
C LEU A 384 -11.96 12.98 -10.25
N VAL A 385 -13.23 13.01 -9.83
CA VAL A 385 -13.83 14.19 -9.19
C VAL A 385 -13.10 14.53 -7.90
N LEU A 386 -12.80 13.53 -7.08
CA LEU A 386 -12.05 13.71 -5.84
C LEU A 386 -10.65 14.29 -6.10
N ALA A 387 -9.91 13.73 -7.04
CA ALA A 387 -8.59 14.23 -7.44
C ALA A 387 -8.66 15.67 -7.98
N ALA A 388 -9.71 16.00 -8.75
CA ALA A 388 -9.95 17.37 -9.22
C ALA A 388 -10.19 18.33 -8.07
N ILE A 389 -11.00 17.96 -7.08
CA ILE A 389 -11.27 18.77 -5.89
C ILE A 389 -9.97 18.99 -5.11
N TYR A 390 -9.19 17.93 -4.83
CA TYR A 390 -7.89 18.04 -4.17
C TYR A 390 -6.95 18.99 -4.93
N GLY A 391 -6.85 18.87 -6.24
CA GLY A 391 -5.99 19.73 -7.07
C GLY A 391 -6.42 21.20 -7.04
N ILE A 392 -7.72 21.48 -7.20
CA ILE A 392 -8.27 22.85 -7.20
C ILE A 392 -8.13 23.49 -5.82
N VAL A 393 -8.51 22.78 -4.76
CA VAL A 393 -8.43 23.31 -3.39
C VAL A 393 -6.98 23.56 -2.97
N THR A 394 -6.06 22.66 -3.35
CA THR A 394 -4.61 22.88 -3.14
C THR A 394 -4.10 24.10 -3.89
N ALA A 395 -4.49 24.25 -5.16
CA ALA A 395 -4.09 25.44 -5.93
C ALA A 395 -4.60 26.73 -5.27
N VAL A 396 -5.83 26.75 -4.76
CA VAL A 396 -6.40 27.89 -4.02
C VAL A 396 -5.62 28.12 -2.71
N ALA A 397 -5.41 27.09 -1.89
CA ALA A 397 -4.75 27.17 -0.60
C ALA A 397 -3.35 27.82 -0.70
N PHE A 398 -2.56 27.39 -1.68
CA PHE A 398 -1.20 27.90 -1.87
C PHE A 398 -1.09 29.16 -2.74
N ALA A 399 -2.14 29.52 -3.51
CA ALA A 399 -2.15 30.73 -4.34
C ALA A 399 -2.61 31.97 -3.58
N VAL A 400 -3.57 31.84 -2.67
CA VAL A 400 -4.24 32.99 -2.02
C VAL A 400 -3.24 33.85 -1.24
N TRP A 401 -2.34 33.23 -0.47
CA TRP A 401 -1.39 33.96 0.37
C TRP A 401 -0.38 34.84 -0.42
N PRO A 402 0.32 34.33 -1.46
CA PRO A 402 1.19 35.16 -2.29
C PRO A 402 0.43 36.28 -3.04
N LEU A 403 -0.79 35.96 -3.54
CA LEU A 403 -1.61 36.93 -4.27
C LEU A 403 -2.17 38.04 -3.37
N ALA A 404 -2.52 37.72 -2.13
CA ALA A 404 -2.95 38.70 -1.15
C ALA A 404 -1.86 39.77 -0.88
N ARG A 405 -0.59 39.34 -0.82
CA ARG A 405 0.55 40.26 -0.70
C ARG A 405 0.72 41.12 -1.93
N ALA A 406 0.48 40.64 -3.14
CA ALA A 406 0.54 41.42 -4.38
C ALA A 406 -0.44 42.61 -4.39
N ARG A 407 -1.61 42.42 -3.75
CA ARG A 407 -2.62 43.47 -3.58
C ARG A 407 -2.08 44.70 -2.84
N ASP A 408 -1.20 44.48 -1.85
CA ASP A 408 -0.74 45.51 -0.95
C ASP A 408 0.56 46.21 -1.42
N ILE A 409 1.07 45.88 -2.63
CA ILE A 409 2.22 46.58 -3.27
C ILE A 409 1.84 48.04 -3.44
N PRO A 410 2.62 49.01 -2.89
CA PRO A 410 2.30 50.45 -3.02
C PRO A 410 2.62 50.95 -4.42
N ALA A 411 1.84 51.93 -4.89
CA ALA A 411 2.10 52.62 -6.18
C ALA A 411 3.47 53.33 -6.18
N ALA A 412 3.92 53.83 -5.02
CA ALA A 412 5.24 54.42 -4.82
C ALA A 412 6.43 53.47 -5.11
N GLY A 413 6.15 52.12 -5.22
CA GLY A 413 7.16 51.13 -5.58
C GLY A 413 7.77 51.32 -6.98
N LEU A 414 7.18 52.15 -7.86
CA LEU A 414 7.78 52.57 -9.14
C LEU A 414 8.94 53.57 -8.95
N PHE A 415 8.94 54.32 -7.84
CA PHE A 415 9.86 55.45 -7.61
C PHE A 415 10.90 55.18 -6.53
N ARG A 416 10.78 54.08 -5.76
CA ARG A 416 11.68 53.73 -4.65
C ARG A 416 11.93 52.25 -4.62
N ASP A 417 12.93 51.79 -5.33
CA ASP A 417 13.26 50.37 -5.43
C ASP A 417 13.88 49.72 -4.16
N ILE A 418 14.19 50.53 -3.14
CA ILE A 418 15.06 50.10 -2.00
C ILE A 418 14.43 50.25 -0.62
N VAL A 419 13.18 50.68 -0.49
CA VAL A 419 12.55 50.71 0.82
C VAL A 419 11.98 49.35 1.17
N ALA A 420 12.54 48.70 2.22
CA ALA A 420 12.14 47.42 2.72
C ALA A 420 10.62 47.23 2.69
N PRO A 421 10.09 46.11 2.15
CA PRO A 421 8.67 45.89 2.15
C PRO A 421 8.24 45.75 3.60
N ALA A 422 7.32 46.60 4.05
CA ALA A 422 6.66 46.40 5.31
C ALA A 422 6.00 45.03 5.29
N SER A 423 6.48 44.13 6.13
CA SER A 423 5.88 42.80 6.33
C SER A 423 4.52 43.02 7.01
N ARG A 424 3.49 43.27 6.20
CA ARG A 424 2.12 43.34 6.68
C ARG A 424 1.49 41.98 6.48
N TRP A 425 0.85 41.43 7.50
CA TRP A 425 0.03 40.28 7.41
C TRP A 425 -1.11 40.51 6.41
N PRO A 426 -1.49 39.52 5.59
CA PRO A 426 -2.65 39.63 4.72
C PRO A 426 -3.90 39.95 5.53
N ARG A 427 -4.89 40.54 4.87
CA ARG A 427 -6.18 40.84 5.52
C ARG A 427 -6.82 39.56 6.03
N PRO A 428 -7.56 39.58 7.17
CA PRO A 428 -8.15 38.39 7.79
C PRO A 428 -8.99 37.54 6.83
N PHE A 429 -9.65 38.15 5.86
CA PHE A 429 -10.39 37.42 4.82
C PHE A 429 -9.51 36.42 4.03
N TYR A 430 -8.30 36.78 3.61
CA TYR A 430 -7.42 35.90 2.86
C TYR A 430 -6.79 34.83 3.76
N ILE A 431 -6.55 35.16 5.01
CA ILE A 431 -6.12 34.17 6.01
C ILE A 431 -7.22 33.14 6.20
N ALA A 432 -8.47 33.60 6.40
CA ALA A 432 -9.63 32.71 6.56
C ALA A 432 -9.84 31.83 5.30
N LEU A 433 -9.67 32.37 4.09
CA LEU A 433 -9.80 31.61 2.85
C LEU A 433 -8.69 30.53 2.72
N THR A 434 -7.45 30.85 3.08
CA THR A 434 -6.36 29.87 3.09
C THR A 434 -6.60 28.77 4.13
N LEU A 435 -6.94 29.17 5.37
CA LEU A 435 -7.25 28.19 6.43
C LEU A 435 -8.49 27.36 6.10
N GLY A 436 -9.53 27.97 5.51
CA GLY A 436 -10.72 27.27 5.04
C GLY A 436 -10.38 26.24 3.95
N SER A 437 -9.53 26.60 2.98
CA SER A 437 -9.08 25.65 1.95
C SER A 437 -8.27 24.48 2.54
N LEU A 438 -7.38 24.76 3.49
CA LEU A 438 -6.63 23.71 4.20
C LEU A 438 -7.53 22.83 5.05
N ALA A 439 -8.51 23.44 5.73
CA ALA A 439 -9.52 22.69 6.49
C ALA A 439 -10.38 21.80 5.57
N THR A 440 -10.75 22.30 4.38
CA THR A 440 -11.48 21.50 3.39
C THR A 440 -10.65 20.27 2.94
N LEU A 441 -9.36 20.46 2.67
CA LEU A 441 -8.46 19.34 2.35
C LEU A 441 -8.39 18.31 3.49
N ALA A 442 -8.29 18.81 4.73
CA ALA A 442 -8.24 17.94 5.90
C ALA A 442 -9.55 17.16 6.10
N VAL A 443 -10.70 17.85 5.98
CA VAL A 443 -12.02 17.21 6.09
C VAL A 443 -12.21 16.17 5.00
N LEU A 444 -11.86 16.47 3.76
CA LEU A 444 -11.94 15.51 2.65
C LEU A 444 -11.05 14.28 2.89
N ALA A 445 -9.84 14.49 3.38
CA ALA A 445 -8.92 13.39 3.67
C ALA A 445 -9.44 12.45 4.77
N VAL A 446 -10.18 12.98 5.75
CA VAL A 446 -10.71 12.19 6.88
C VAL A 446 -12.10 11.62 6.57
N ALA A 447 -12.98 12.42 5.95
CA ALA A 447 -14.39 12.03 5.75
C ALA A 447 -14.58 10.93 4.69
N LEU A 448 -13.66 10.81 3.74
CA LEU A 448 -13.72 9.84 2.64
C LEU A 448 -12.89 8.57 2.91
N THR A 449 -12.27 8.47 4.08
CA THR A 449 -11.58 7.26 4.54
C THR A 449 -12.51 6.37 5.35
N GLU A 450 -12.38 5.06 5.19
CA GLU A 450 -13.09 4.06 6.00
C GLU A 450 -12.74 4.19 7.49
N ASP A 451 -13.64 3.79 8.38
CA ASP A 451 -13.55 4.05 9.82
C ASP A 451 -12.21 3.61 10.42
N TYR A 452 -11.72 2.44 10.06
CA TYR A 452 -10.44 1.93 10.55
C TYR A 452 -9.22 2.70 10.01
N GLN A 453 -9.35 3.38 8.86
CA GLN A 453 -8.29 4.17 8.25
C GLN A 453 -8.30 5.65 8.68
N ARG A 454 -9.38 6.14 9.29
CA ARG A 454 -9.52 7.54 9.71
C ARG A 454 -8.42 7.99 10.65
N MET A 455 -8.01 7.14 11.56
CA MET A 455 -6.95 7.45 12.51
C MET A 455 -5.63 7.75 11.76
N PHE A 456 -5.30 6.97 10.73
CA PHE A 456 -4.09 7.20 9.91
C PHE A 456 -4.17 8.52 9.14
N ALA A 457 -5.34 8.89 8.60
CA ALA A 457 -5.53 10.17 7.93
C ALA A 457 -5.34 11.35 8.91
N ILE A 458 -5.85 11.24 10.13
CA ILE A 458 -5.66 12.25 11.19
C ILE A 458 -4.18 12.38 11.57
N TRP A 459 -3.50 11.25 11.83
CA TRP A 459 -2.07 11.26 12.16
C TRP A 459 -1.22 11.82 11.02
N PHE A 460 -1.57 11.53 9.77
CA PHE A 460 -0.91 12.12 8.60
C PHE A 460 -1.06 13.64 8.55
N LEU A 461 -2.26 14.17 8.82
CA LEU A 461 -2.51 15.61 8.85
C LEU A 461 -1.74 16.30 9.99
N VAL A 462 -1.77 15.71 11.18
CA VAL A 462 -1.02 16.20 12.35
C VAL A 462 0.48 16.16 12.07
N GLY A 463 0.98 15.05 11.54
CA GLY A 463 2.39 14.89 11.16
C GLY A 463 2.83 15.90 10.10
N THR A 464 2.00 16.14 9.08
CA THR A 464 2.25 17.15 8.05
C THR A 464 2.31 18.56 8.65
N ALA A 465 1.37 18.93 9.49
CA ALA A 465 1.36 20.25 10.18
C ALA A 465 2.59 20.40 11.08
N ALA A 466 2.95 19.35 11.82
CA ALA A 466 4.14 19.33 12.66
C ALA A 466 5.42 19.48 11.82
N ALA A 467 5.54 18.77 10.67
CA ALA A 467 6.68 18.88 9.77
C ALA A 467 6.84 20.33 9.24
N PHE A 468 5.73 20.97 8.83
CA PHE A 468 5.75 22.38 8.44
C PHE A 468 6.24 23.28 9.58
N GLY A 469 5.73 23.09 10.80
CA GLY A 469 6.12 23.84 11.98
C GLY A 469 7.60 23.69 12.30
N VAL A 470 8.08 22.44 12.34
CA VAL A 470 9.49 22.12 12.62
C VAL A 470 10.43 22.72 11.56
N LEU A 471 10.08 22.63 10.27
CA LEU A 471 10.89 23.22 9.20
C LEU A 471 10.92 24.76 9.25
N LEU A 472 9.82 25.42 9.62
CA LEU A 472 9.81 26.85 9.83
C LEU A 472 10.68 27.27 11.01
N LEU A 473 10.56 26.54 12.15
CA LEU A 473 11.43 26.74 13.31
C LEU A 473 12.89 26.50 12.98
N THR A 474 13.19 25.51 12.16
CA THR A 474 14.55 25.23 11.66
C THR A 474 15.09 26.42 10.86
N ALA A 475 14.28 27.01 9.97
CA ALA A 475 14.68 28.20 9.22
C ALA A 475 14.99 29.37 10.17
N ASP A 476 14.14 29.62 11.18
CA ASP A 476 14.36 30.68 12.16
C ASP A 476 15.58 30.42 13.03
N LEU A 477 15.80 29.16 13.43
CA LEU A 477 16.98 28.73 14.20
C LEU A 477 18.25 28.93 13.37
N MET A 478 18.26 28.57 12.09
CA MET A 478 19.40 28.75 11.19
C MET A 478 19.74 30.25 11.04
N MET A 479 18.72 31.11 10.86
CA MET A 479 18.90 32.55 10.78
C MET A 479 19.42 33.13 12.10
N TRP A 480 18.95 32.64 13.24
CA TRP A 480 19.40 33.05 14.57
C TRP A 480 20.86 32.63 14.81
N VAL A 481 21.24 31.38 14.51
CA VAL A 481 22.61 30.89 14.59
C VAL A 481 23.55 31.70 13.71
N ALA A 482 23.15 31.92 12.43
CA ALA A 482 23.94 32.71 11.49
C ALA A 482 24.19 34.17 11.98
N ARG A 483 23.24 34.78 12.70
CA ARG A 483 23.42 36.07 13.38
C ARG A 483 24.40 36.01 14.55
N LYS A 484 24.34 34.91 15.34
CA LYS A 484 25.15 34.74 16.55
C LYS A 484 26.62 34.40 16.28
N VAL A 485 26.91 33.70 15.17
CA VAL A 485 28.28 33.40 14.73
C VAL A 485 29.08 34.67 14.36
N GLY A 486 28.41 35.73 14.05
CA GLY A 486 29.06 37.05 13.85
C GLY A 486 29.84 37.18 12.53
N ARG A 487 31.06 37.73 12.59
CA ARG A 487 31.89 37.99 11.40
C ARG A 487 33.10 37.08 11.31
N PRO A 488 32.99 35.91 10.65
CA PRO A 488 34.14 35.01 10.46
C PRO A 488 35.24 35.63 9.62
N LYS A 489 36.48 35.16 9.81
CA LYS A 489 37.65 35.67 9.09
C LYS A 489 37.63 35.38 7.59
N MET A 490 36.98 34.32 7.17
CA MET A 490 36.86 33.93 5.76
C MET A 490 35.79 34.77 5.05
N PRO A 491 36.13 35.55 4.00
CA PRO A 491 35.19 36.43 3.30
C PRO A 491 33.97 35.72 2.71
N SER A 492 34.19 34.53 2.11
CA SER A 492 33.12 33.72 1.51
C SER A 492 32.10 33.22 2.56
N LEU A 493 32.58 32.79 3.73
CA LEU A 493 31.72 32.33 4.84
C LEU A 493 30.94 33.53 5.43
N ARG A 494 31.58 34.69 5.55
CA ARG A 494 30.90 35.92 6.01
C ARG A 494 29.75 36.32 5.09
N ILE A 495 29.94 36.24 3.76
CA ILE A 495 28.89 36.54 2.77
C ILE A 495 27.79 35.48 2.85
N ALA A 496 28.14 34.19 2.91
CA ALA A 496 27.17 33.12 3.02
C ALA A 496 26.27 33.25 4.26
N LEU A 497 26.86 33.49 5.44
CA LEU A 497 26.09 33.71 6.67
C LEU A 497 25.22 34.98 6.59
N ALA A 498 25.74 36.10 6.06
CA ALA A 498 24.98 37.34 5.93
C ALA A 498 23.75 37.15 5.01
N ASN A 499 23.86 36.34 3.96
CA ASN A 499 22.76 36.06 3.03
C ASN A 499 21.64 35.27 3.71
N LEU A 500 21.95 34.42 4.72
CA LEU A 500 20.94 33.61 5.44
C LEU A 500 19.95 34.48 6.25
N TYR A 501 20.44 35.55 6.91
CA TYR A 501 19.61 36.37 7.82
C TYR A 501 19.29 37.76 7.30
N ARG A 502 19.70 38.11 6.09
CA ARG A 502 19.38 39.43 5.48
C ARG A 502 17.85 39.63 5.41
N PRO A 503 17.31 40.79 5.71
CA PRO A 503 15.89 41.07 5.53
C PRO A 503 15.44 40.82 4.09
N GLY A 504 14.42 39.96 3.93
CA GLY A 504 13.95 39.50 2.60
C GLY A 504 14.68 38.28 2.03
N ALA A 505 15.64 37.70 2.75
CA ALA A 505 16.27 36.44 2.34
C ALA A 505 15.23 35.34 2.11
N PRO A 506 15.40 34.49 1.08
CA PRO A 506 14.47 33.41 0.79
C PRO A 506 14.68 32.16 1.69
N THR A 507 15.48 32.27 2.75
CA THR A 507 15.88 31.16 3.64
C THR A 507 14.70 30.34 4.10
N GLY A 508 13.63 30.96 4.62
CA GLY A 508 12.45 30.24 5.09
C GLY A 508 11.74 29.43 3.99
N SER A 509 11.57 30.00 2.80
CA SER A 509 10.94 29.28 1.70
C SER A 509 11.82 28.18 1.11
N VAL A 510 13.14 28.37 1.12
CA VAL A 510 14.12 27.38 0.66
C VAL A 510 14.17 26.20 1.64
N VAL A 511 14.30 26.47 2.95
CA VAL A 511 14.30 25.42 3.99
C VAL A 511 13.01 24.63 3.98
N LEU A 512 11.86 25.30 3.85
CA LEU A 512 10.56 24.62 3.79
C LEU A 512 10.45 23.71 2.56
N SER A 513 10.79 24.22 1.36
CA SER A 513 10.69 23.46 0.12
C SER A 513 11.70 22.32 0.05
N LEU A 514 12.96 22.60 0.43
CA LEU A 514 14.02 21.60 0.49
C LEU A 514 13.71 20.56 1.56
N GLY A 515 13.28 21.02 2.74
CA GLY A 515 12.97 20.15 3.88
C GLY A 515 11.83 19.19 3.59
N LEU A 516 10.71 19.68 3.08
CA LEU A 516 9.58 18.83 2.71
C LEU A 516 9.96 17.83 1.60
N GLY A 517 10.65 18.29 0.56
CA GLY A 517 11.10 17.40 -0.51
C GLY A 517 12.07 16.32 0.00
N LEU A 518 13.01 16.69 0.88
CA LEU A 518 13.98 15.76 1.44
C LEU A 518 13.34 14.81 2.47
N THR A 519 12.44 15.30 3.32
CA THR A 519 11.64 14.45 4.23
C THR A 519 10.92 13.36 3.46
N LEU A 520 10.24 13.74 2.38
CA LEU A 520 9.52 12.79 1.52
C LEU A 520 10.46 11.79 0.85
N LEU A 521 11.59 12.25 0.30
CA LEU A 521 12.58 11.37 -0.31
C LEU A 521 13.15 10.35 0.69
N VAL A 522 13.49 10.78 1.90
CA VAL A 522 14.00 9.90 2.96
C VAL A 522 12.91 8.91 3.39
N THR A 523 11.68 9.37 3.60
CA THR A 523 10.55 8.51 3.97
C THR A 523 10.37 7.39 2.95
N ILE A 524 10.26 7.73 1.67
CA ILE A 524 10.04 6.75 0.60
C ILE A 524 11.23 5.80 0.44
N SER A 525 12.47 6.34 0.46
CA SER A 525 13.67 5.49 0.34
C SER A 525 13.83 4.51 1.50
N LEU A 526 13.44 4.90 2.71
CA LEU A 526 13.47 4.00 3.87
C LEU A 526 12.33 2.97 3.81
N ILE A 527 11.16 3.33 3.31
CA ILE A 527 10.06 2.39 3.08
C ILE A 527 10.46 1.36 2.03
N ASP A 528 10.93 1.80 0.85
CA ASP A 528 11.40 0.91 -0.22
C ASP A 528 12.53 -0.02 0.25
N GLY A 529 13.49 0.53 0.99
CA GLY A 529 14.58 -0.25 1.56
C GLY A 529 14.14 -1.29 2.59
N ASN A 530 13.16 -0.98 3.45
CA ASN A 530 12.61 -1.93 4.42
C ASN A 530 11.78 -3.01 3.74
N ILE A 531 10.94 -2.68 2.76
CA ILE A 531 10.18 -3.66 1.98
C ILE A 531 11.14 -4.59 1.25
N THR A 532 12.13 -4.05 0.54
CA THR A 532 13.15 -4.84 -0.16
C THR A 532 13.92 -5.75 0.80
N ARG A 533 14.30 -5.24 1.98
CA ARG A 533 14.96 -6.03 3.02
C ARG A 533 14.05 -7.15 3.51
N GLN A 534 12.80 -6.88 3.81
CA GLN A 534 11.84 -7.86 4.30
C GLN A 534 11.69 -9.02 3.31
N VAL A 535 11.58 -8.70 2.00
CA VAL A 535 11.56 -9.70 0.93
C VAL A 535 12.86 -10.50 0.87
N SER A 536 14.03 -9.83 0.95
CA SER A 536 15.33 -10.50 0.83
C SER A 536 15.79 -11.24 2.10
N THR A 537 15.31 -10.85 3.28
CA THR A 537 15.71 -11.45 4.58
C THR A 537 14.76 -12.56 5.03
N GLN A 538 13.67 -12.80 4.32
CA GLN A 538 12.73 -13.89 4.61
C GLN A 538 13.30 -15.29 4.31
N LEU A 539 14.53 -15.40 3.81
CA LEU A 539 15.30 -16.64 3.76
C LEU A 539 16.27 -16.65 4.95
N PRO A 540 15.88 -17.14 6.12
CA PRO A 540 16.88 -17.38 7.17
C PRO A 540 17.84 -18.47 6.66
N ASP A 541 19.14 -18.25 6.81
CA ASP A 541 20.17 -19.28 6.58
C ASP A 541 19.94 -20.58 7.38
N ARG A 542 18.89 -20.58 8.25
CA ARG A 542 18.50 -21.67 9.16
C ARG A 542 17.04 -22.10 8.97
N ALA A 543 16.34 -21.71 7.89
CA ALA A 543 15.02 -22.24 7.63
C ALA A 543 15.08 -23.75 7.38
N PRO A 544 14.12 -24.54 7.88
CA PRO A 544 14.08 -25.98 7.57
C PRO A 544 13.93 -26.18 6.06
N SER A 545 14.51 -27.26 5.54
CA SER A 545 14.37 -27.64 4.13
C SER A 545 12.95 -28.09 3.83
N PHE A 546 12.34 -28.82 4.78
CA PHE A 546 11.01 -29.39 4.63
C PHE A 546 10.12 -29.16 5.85
N PHE A 547 8.82 -28.99 5.59
CA PHE A 547 7.72 -29.29 6.49
C PHE A 547 7.00 -30.54 6.01
N PHE A 548 6.86 -31.53 6.89
CA PHE A 548 6.02 -32.70 6.69
C PHE A 548 4.78 -32.57 7.56
N VAL A 549 3.61 -32.57 6.90
CA VAL A 549 2.32 -32.27 7.54
C VAL A 549 1.42 -33.49 7.38
N ASP A 550 0.41 -33.64 8.26
CA ASP A 550 -0.59 -34.69 8.27
C ASP A 550 -0.04 -36.13 8.54
N MET A 551 1.14 -36.19 9.18
CA MET A 551 1.69 -37.49 9.62
C MET A 551 0.89 -38.02 10.77
N GLN A 552 0.42 -39.28 10.66
CA GLN A 552 -0.27 -40.00 11.72
C GLN A 552 0.72 -40.51 12.77
N LYS A 553 0.30 -40.61 14.06
CA LYS A 553 1.16 -41.09 15.15
C LYS A 553 1.77 -42.48 14.86
N ALA A 554 1.03 -43.36 14.17
CA ALA A 554 1.53 -44.70 13.79
C ALA A 554 2.64 -44.66 12.72
N GLN A 555 2.77 -43.59 11.96
CA GLN A 555 3.78 -43.40 10.92
C GLN A 555 5.10 -42.84 11.46
N LEU A 556 5.12 -42.40 12.73
CA LEU A 556 6.29 -41.71 13.30
C LEU A 556 7.53 -42.62 13.36
N GLU A 557 7.38 -43.88 13.81
CA GLU A 557 8.53 -44.79 13.87
C GLU A 557 9.09 -45.13 12.47
N PRO A 558 8.28 -45.55 11.48
CA PRO A 558 8.76 -45.75 10.12
C PRO A 558 9.37 -44.48 9.49
N PHE A 559 8.80 -43.32 9.79
CA PHE A 559 9.36 -42.01 9.31
C PHE A 559 10.74 -41.76 9.93
N ASN A 560 10.93 -42.00 11.21
CA ASN A 560 12.24 -41.90 11.86
C ASN A 560 13.26 -42.86 11.24
N ALA A 561 12.88 -44.08 10.90
CA ALA A 561 13.78 -45.02 10.21
C ALA A 561 14.26 -44.47 8.87
N ILE A 562 13.38 -43.79 8.09
CA ILE A 562 13.78 -43.15 6.83
C ILE A 562 14.77 -42.02 7.09
N LEU A 563 14.52 -41.21 8.15
CA LEU A 563 15.43 -40.10 8.48
C LEU A 563 16.81 -40.63 8.92
N ASP A 564 16.84 -41.69 9.76
CA ASP A 564 18.11 -42.26 10.27
C ASP A 564 18.96 -42.89 9.13
N GLU A 565 18.35 -43.31 8.03
CA GLU A 565 18.99 -43.86 6.84
C GLU A 565 19.35 -42.80 5.78
N THR A 566 18.99 -41.52 6.00
CA THR A 566 19.22 -40.46 5.05
C THR A 566 20.39 -39.60 5.50
N ASP A 567 21.42 -39.48 4.66
CA ASP A 567 22.59 -38.68 4.95
C ASP A 567 22.28 -37.16 4.85
N GLY A 568 23.04 -36.35 5.59
CA GLY A 568 23.02 -34.90 5.49
C GLY A 568 21.94 -34.19 6.34
N ILE A 569 21.18 -34.92 7.16
CA ILE A 569 20.23 -34.34 8.10
C ILE A 569 20.96 -33.64 9.25
N GLN A 570 20.63 -32.39 9.47
CA GLN A 570 21.25 -31.53 10.48
C GLN A 570 20.36 -31.35 11.72
N ASN A 571 19.06 -31.15 11.51
CA ASN A 571 18.11 -30.95 12.59
C ASN A 571 16.73 -31.47 12.20
N VAL A 572 16.06 -32.08 13.19
CA VAL A 572 14.68 -32.55 13.05
C VAL A 572 13.88 -32.11 14.27
N ASN A 573 12.78 -31.41 14.02
CA ASN A 573 11.86 -31.02 15.09
C ASN A 573 10.47 -31.65 14.78
N ARG A 574 9.83 -32.21 15.81
CA ARG A 574 8.54 -32.88 15.68
C ARG A 574 7.62 -32.38 16.78
N VAL A 575 6.42 -32.00 16.40
CA VAL A 575 5.45 -31.44 17.33
C VAL A 575 4.08 -32.05 17.06
N PRO A 576 3.37 -32.58 18.05
CA PRO A 576 2.00 -32.97 17.90
C PRO A 576 1.14 -31.74 17.62
N MET A 577 0.24 -31.83 16.67
CA MET A 577 -0.69 -30.79 16.30
C MET A 577 -2.12 -31.27 16.49
N ILE A 578 -2.87 -30.55 17.30
CA ILE A 578 -4.28 -30.74 17.54
C ILE A 578 -4.99 -29.47 17.08
N ARG A 579 -6.23 -29.57 16.68
CA ARG A 579 -7.02 -28.43 16.27
C ARG A 579 -8.38 -28.40 16.90
N GLY A 580 -8.89 -27.21 17.08
CA GLY A 580 -10.21 -26.93 17.59
C GLY A 580 -10.43 -25.43 17.82
N PRO A 581 -11.68 -25.01 17.96
CA PRO A 581 -12.00 -23.62 18.27
C PRO A 581 -11.76 -23.32 19.75
N ILE A 582 -11.45 -22.05 20.03
CA ILE A 582 -11.58 -21.50 21.39
C ILE A 582 -13.06 -21.19 21.57
N VAL A 583 -13.71 -21.82 22.54
CA VAL A 583 -15.16 -21.69 22.75
C VAL A 583 -15.51 -20.70 23.87
N ALA A 584 -14.64 -20.56 24.87
CA ALA A 584 -14.83 -19.58 25.93
C ALA A 584 -13.51 -19.02 26.49
N VAL A 585 -13.58 -17.83 27.07
CA VAL A 585 -12.51 -17.11 27.78
C VAL A 585 -13.11 -16.63 29.10
N ASN A 586 -12.60 -17.09 30.24
CA ASN A 586 -13.18 -16.80 31.58
C ASN A 586 -14.69 -17.04 31.61
N ASP A 587 -15.15 -18.19 31.11
CA ASP A 587 -16.56 -18.59 30.98
C ASP A 587 -17.43 -17.67 30.08
N VAL A 588 -16.83 -16.66 29.42
CA VAL A 588 -17.51 -15.86 28.42
C VAL A 588 -17.34 -16.53 27.05
N ARG A 589 -18.43 -16.72 26.30
CA ARG A 589 -18.37 -17.29 24.95
C ARG A 589 -17.44 -16.51 24.02
N ALA A 590 -16.69 -17.20 23.17
CA ALA A 590 -15.73 -16.60 22.26
C ALA A 590 -16.32 -15.48 21.37
N GLY A 591 -17.61 -15.61 20.99
CA GLY A 591 -18.32 -14.58 20.21
C GLY A 591 -18.59 -13.27 20.97
N ASP A 592 -18.68 -13.35 22.30
CA ASP A 592 -19.04 -12.25 23.20
C ASP A 592 -17.81 -11.58 23.86
N VAL A 593 -16.61 -12.13 23.62
CA VAL A 593 -15.36 -11.57 24.17
C VAL A 593 -15.07 -10.20 23.53
N ASP A 594 -14.80 -9.20 24.36
CA ASP A 594 -14.40 -7.86 23.90
C ASP A 594 -12.95 -7.86 23.44
N ALA A 595 -12.75 -8.33 22.21
CA ALA A 595 -11.44 -8.43 21.56
C ALA A 595 -11.19 -7.27 20.61
N THR A 596 -9.95 -6.78 20.59
CA THR A 596 -9.53 -5.77 19.62
C THR A 596 -9.65 -6.31 18.18
N PRO A 597 -9.88 -5.44 17.16
CA PRO A 597 -10.04 -5.89 15.78
C PRO A 597 -8.89 -6.77 15.27
N ASP A 598 -7.66 -6.50 15.74
CA ASP A 598 -6.43 -7.18 15.31
C ASP A 598 -6.27 -8.57 15.95
N THR A 599 -6.94 -8.86 17.06
CA THR A 599 -6.83 -10.14 17.79
C THR A 599 -8.09 -11.00 17.69
N ARG A 600 -9.21 -10.44 17.24
CA ARG A 600 -10.51 -11.15 17.11
C ARG A 600 -10.47 -12.35 16.17
N TRP A 601 -9.50 -12.39 15.23
CA TRP A 601 -9.34 -13.51 14.32
C TRP A 601 -9.07 -14.83 15.05
N ALA A 602 -8.39 -14.79 16.19
CA ALA A 602 -8.02 -15.98 16.95
C ALA A 602 -9.21 -16.65 17.67
N LEU A 603 -10.30 -15.89 17.88
CA LEU A 603 -11.58 -16.39 18.46
C LEU A 603 -12.53 -16.97 17.39
N ARG A 604 -12.16 -16.98 16.11
CA ARG A 604 -13.04 -17.44 15.03
C ARG A 604 -12.46 -18.64 14.31
N GLY A 605 -13.20 -19.73 14.28
CA GLY A 605 -12.81 -20.97 13.62
C GLY A 605 -11.70 -21.72 14.37
N ASP A 606 -11.28 -22.84 13.80
CA ASP A 606 -10.32 -23.75 14.42
C ASP A 606 -8.92 -23.15 14.49
N ARG A 607 -8.22 -23.48 15.59
CA ARG A 607 -6.82 -23.11 15.82
C ARG A 607 -5.98 -24.36 16.02
N GLY A 608 -4.76 -24.31 15.47
CA GLY A 608 -3.75 -25.30 15.81
C GLY A 608 -3.19 -25.01 17.21
N PHE A 609 -3.05 -26.03 18.01
CA PHE A 609 -2.39 -25.99 19.29
C PHE A 609 -1.63 -27.30 19.56
N THR A 610 -0.78 -27.26 20.53
CA THR A 610 0.09 -28.36 20.87
C THR A 610 0.18 -28.52 22.37
N TYR A 611 0.85 -29.57 22.81
CA TYR A 611 1.30 -29.74 24.18
C TYR A 611 2.81 -30.01 24.22
N SER A 612 3.47 -29.52 25.26
CA SER A 612 4.91 -29.70 25.40
C SER A 612 5.33 -29.67 26.87
N ALA A 613 6.27 -30.51 27.26
CA ALA A 613 6.90 -30.45 28.56
C ALA A 613 7.93 -29.30 28.64
N ALA A 614 8.65 -29.02 27.54
CA ALA A 614 9.64 -27.98 27.46
C ALA A 614 9.13 -26.76 26.68
N LEU A 615 9.69 -25.58 26.96
CA LEU A 615 9.39 -24.35 26.23
C LEU A 615 9.78 -24.53 24.75
N PRO A 616 8.85 -24.29 23.79
CA PRO A 616 9.15 -24.41 22.37
C PRO A 616 10.26 -23.46 21.92
N ALA A 617 11.11 -23.91 21.00
CA ALA A 617 12.14 -23.08 20.41
C ALA A 617 11.53 -21.86 19.67
N GLY A 618 12.15 -20.69 19.81
CA GLY A 618 11.62 -19.45 19.26
C GLY A 618 10.50 -18.79 20.07
N SER A 619 10.26 -19.29 21.29
CA SER A 619 9.36 -18.66 22.26
C SER A 619 10.17 -18.04 23.40
N GLU A 620 9.80 -16.84 23.84
CA GLU A 620 10.35 -16.17 25.01
C GLU A 620 9.23 -15.95 26.04
N LEU A 621 9.50 -16.35 27.28
CA LEU A 621 8.55 -16.21 28.38
C LEU A 621 8.57 -14.78 28.90
N LEU A 622 7.45 -14.09 28.84
CA LEU A 622 7.32 -12.70 29.30
C LEU A 622 6.71 -12.58 30.69
N GLU A 623 5.67 -13.36 30.97
CA GLU A 623 4.93 -13.33 32.25
C GLU A 623 4.56 -14.76 32.71
N GLY A 624 4.45 -14.95 34.01
CA GLY A 624 4.14 -16.25 34.61
C GLY A 624 5.35 -17.20 34.68
N ALA A 625 5.09 -18.49 34.70
CA ALA A 625 6.11 -19.53 34.78
C ALA A 625 5.75 -20.72 33.90
N TRP A 626 6.80 -21.34 33.30
CA TRP A 626 6.62 -22.63 32.63
C TRP A 626 6.46 -23.75 33.65
N TRP A 627 5.68 -24.76 33.33
CA TRP A 627 5.45 -25.94 34.18
C TRP A 627 6.68 -26.85 34.22
N PRO A 628 6.83 -27.69 35.31
CA PRO A 628 7.85 -28.73 35.37
C PRO A 628 7.69 -29.80 34.28
N GLU A 629 8.80 -30.44 33.90
CA GLU A 629 8.76 -31.47 32.84
C GLU A 629 7.86 -32.67 33.19
N ASP A 630 7.73 -33.01 34.48
CA ASP A 630 6.91 -34.09 35.05
C ASP A 630 5.53 -33.64 35.52
N TYR A 631 5.06 -32.46 35.00
CA TYR A 631 3.77 -31.92 35.43
C TYR A 631 2.60 -32.86 35.12
N ALA A 632 1.83 -33.18 36.15
CA ALA A 632 0.64 -34.05 36.09
C ALA A 632 -0.56 -33.42 36.80
N GLY A 633 -0.61 -32.09 36.92
CA GLY A 633 -1.71 -31.38 37.58
C GLY A 633 -2.87 -31.05 36.61
N PRO A 634 -3.78 -30.13 37.01
CA PRO A 634 -4.83 -29.63 36.13
C PRO A 634 -4.29 -29.03 34.83
N PRO A 635 -5.07 -28.99 33.72
CA PRO A 635 -4.62 -28.47 32.48
C PRO A 635 -4.14 -27.01 32.58
N LEU A 636 -2.89 -26.74 32.14
CA LEU A 636 -2.33 -25.43 32.03
C LEU A 636 -2.10 -25.09 30.56
N VAL A 637 -2.14 -23.82 30.25
CA VAL A 637 -1.85 -23.32 28.89
C VAL A 637 -0.87 -22.11 28.92
N SER A 638 0.08 -22.11 28.02
CA SER A 638 0.89 -20.94 27.70
C SER A 638 0.32 -20.25 26.47
N PHE A 639 0.06 -18.95 26.58
CA PHE A 639 -0.65 -18.19 25.56
C PHE A 639 0.22 -17.05 25.00
N VAL A 640 -0.05 -16.62 23.77
CA VAL A 640 0.67 -15.51 23.13
C VAL A 640 0.23 -14.18 23.74
N LYS A 641 1.21 -13.38 24.19
CA LYS A 641 1.00 -12.09 24.90
C LYS A 641 0.14 -11.10 24.12
N ASP A 642 0.42 -10.90 22.83
CA ASP A 642 -0.32 -9.93 22.02
C ASP A 642 -1.82 -10.24 21.92
N LEU A 643 -2.18 -11.52 21.87
CA LEU A 643 -3.57 -11.95 21.88
C LEU A 643 -4.21 -11.75 23.26
N ALA A 644 -3.46 -12.06 24.32
CA ALA A 644 -3.90 -11.87 25.70
C ALA A 644 -4.18 -10.39 25.98
N ASP A 645 -3.27 -9.50 25.61
CA ASP A 645 -3.45 -8.06 25.75
C ASP A 645 -4.65 -7.54 24.94
N GLY A 646 -4.85 -8.07 23.74
CA GLY A 646 -5.99 -7.70 22.88
C GLY A 646 -7.35 -8.19 23.40
N TRP A 647 -7.38 -9.18 24.30
CA TRP A 647 -8.60 -9.71 24.95
C TRP A 647 -8.73 -9.24 26.40
N GLY A 648 -7.73 -8.54 26.93
CA GLY A 648 -7.72 -8.05 28.31
C GLY A 648 -7.60 -9.16 29.35
N ILE A 649 -6.90 -10.27 29.03
CA ILE A 649 -6.67 -11.41 29.89
C ILE A 649 -5.20 -11.57 30.24
N GLY A 650 -4.92 -12.33 31.31
CA GLY A 650 -3.57 -12.52 31.83
C GLY A 650 -3.36 -13.88 32.47
N VAL A 651 -2.23 -14.01 33.16
CA VAL A 651 -1.90 -15.23 33.94
C VAL A 651 -2.94 -15.44 35.04
N GLY A 652 -3.45 -16.68 35.14
CA GLY A 652 -4.52 -17.07 36.09
C GLY A 652 -5.93 -17.05 35.47
N ASP A 653 -6.12 -16.46 34.31
CA ASP A 653 -7.38 -16.53 33.55
C ASP A 653 -7.53 -17.89 32.87
N THR A 654 -8.73 -18.24 32.40
CA THR A 654 -9.02 -19.55 31.82
C THR A 654 -9.40 -19.48 30.36
N LEU A 655 -8.93 -20.45 29.58
CA LEU A 655 -9.30 -20.67 28.20
C LEU A 655 -9.95 -22.03 28.02
N THR A 656 -11.09 -22.09 27.35
CA THR A 656 -11.78 -23.35 27.01
C THR A 656 -11.71 -23.57 25.51
N ILE A 657 -11.19 -24.72 25.11
CA ILE A 657 -11.12 -25.17 23.71
C ILE A 657 -12.05 -26.37 23.52
N ASP A 658 -12.56 -26.54 22.31
CA ASP A 658 -13.25 -27.76 21.90
C ASP A 658 -12.34 -28.66 21.05
N VAL A 659 -12.23 -29.93 21.43
CA VAL A 659 -11.51 -30.94 20.65
C VAL A 659 -12.49 -32.02 20.25
N LEU A 660 -13.01 -31.94 19.05
CA LEU A 660 -13.97 -32.91 18.49
C LEU A 660 -15.19 -33.18 19.42
N GLY A 661 -15.78 -32.12 19.98
CA GLY A 661 -16.95 -32.14 20.85
C GLY A 661 -16.63 -32.36 22.33
N ARG A 662 -15.35 -32.35 22.71
CA ARG A 662 -14.92 -32.38 24.11
C ARG A 662 -14.31 -31.04 24.51
N GLU A 663 -14.96 -30.33 25.40
CA GLU A 663 -14.45 -29.10 25.96
C GLU A 663 -13.33 -29.37 26.98
N ILE A 664 -12.24 -28.60 26.86
CA ILE A 664 -11.09 -28.66 27.78
C ILE A 664 -10.81 -27.24 28.25
N THR A 665 -10.97 -27.03 29.57
CA THR A 665 -10.65 -25.74 30.20
C THR A 665 -9.26 -25.82 30.80
N ALA A 666 -8.40 -24.83 30.50
CA ALA A 666 -7.06 -24.71 31.03
C ALA A 666 -6.79 -23.29 31.58
N GLU A 667 -6.04 -23.23 32.69
CA GLU A 667 -5.59 -21.97 33.27
C GLU A 667 -4.35 -21.46 32.53
N ILE A 668 -4.29 -20.15 32.26
CA ILE A 668 -3.12 -19.50 31.65
C ILE A 668 -2.00 -19.44 32.70
N ALA A 669 -1.02 -20.31 32.57
CA ALA A 669 0.14 -20.36 33.45
C ALA A 669 1.21 -19.36 33.07
N SER A 670 1.27 -18.98 31.80
CA SER A 670 2.28 -18.06 31.28
C SER A 670 1.87 -17.37 30.00
N LEU A 671 2.41 -16.16 29.78
CA LEU A 671 2.33 -15.43 28.53
C LEU A 671 3.72 -15.38 27.88
N ARG A 672 3.75 -15.63 26.56
CA ARG A 672 4.99 -15.71 25.80
C ARG A 672 4.95 -14.87 24.52
N GLU A 673 6.08 -14.41 24.10
CA GLU A 673 6.32 -13.88 22.78
C GLU A 673 6.79 -14.98 21.83
N VAL A 674 6.29 -14.99 20.61
CA VAL A 674 6.62 -15.99 19.60
C VAL A 674 7.23 -15.29 18.40
N THR A 675 8.45 -15.70 18.05
CA THR A 675 9.11 -15.22 16.83
C THR A 675 8.69 -16.11 15.66
N TRP A 676 7.69 -15.67 14.91
CA TRP A 676 7.12 -16.43 13.79
C TRP A 676 8.06 -16.60 12.59
N GLN A 677 9.08 -15.75 12.47
CA GLN A 677 9.98 -15.69 11.31
C GLN A 677 11.15 -16.68 11.37
N THR A 678 11.32 -17.40 12.46
CA THR A 678 12.43 -18.38 12.61
C THR A 678 12.27 -19.63 11.76
N GLY A 679 11.12 -19.81 11.07
CA GLY A 679 10.79 -21.03 10.34
C GLY A 679 10.59 -22.26 11.26
N GLY A 680 10.52 -22.07 12.58
CA GLY A 680 10.20 -23.10 13.56
C GLY A 680 8.70 -23.37 13.66
N ILE A 681 8.34 -24.52 14.24
CA ILE A 681 6.94 -24.88 14.54
C ILE A 681 6.51 -24.13 15.79
N ASN A 682 5.56 -23.21 15.67
CA ASN A 682 4.99 -22.46 16.78
C ASN A 682 3.47 -22.42 16.72
N PHE A 683 2.85 -22.33 17.89
CA PHE A 683 1.40 -22.30 18.06
C PHE A 683 1.00 -21.16 19.00
N ILE A 684 -0.22 -20.66 18.86
CA ILE A 684 -0.73 -19.60 19.77
C ILE A 684 -1.01 -20.15 21.17
N LEU A 685 -1.35 -21.43 21.28
CA LEU A 685 -1.64 -22.17 22.50
C LEU A 685 -0.69 -23.35 22.62
N VAL A 686 -0.03 -23.48 23.78
CA VAL A 686 0.74 -24.67 24.15
C VAL A 686 0.24 -25.15 25.49
N PHE A 687 -0.24 -26.38 25.53
CA PHE A 687 -0.79 -26.99 26.74
C PHE A 687 0.30 -27.74 27.52
N SER A 688 0.06 -27.93 28.81
CA SER A 688 0.82 -28.89 29.62
C SER A 688 0.55 -30.34 29.17
N PRO A 689 1.52 -31.28 29.35
CA PRO A 689 1.30 -32.69 29.05
C PRO A 689 0.14 -33.27 29.85
N GLY A 690 -0.46 -34.35 29.34
CA GLY A 690 -1.44 -35.16 30.01
C GLY A 690 -2.83 -35.10 29.36
N VAL A 691 -3.50 -33.95 29.34
CA VAL A 691 -4.91 -33.86 28.91
C VAL A 691 -5.11 -34.15 27.43
N LEU A 692 -4.10 -33.80 26.60
CA LEU A 692 -4.15 -33.93 25.13
C LEU A 692 -3.38 -35.13 24.56
N ASP A 693 -2.70 -35.93 25.38
CA ASP A 693 -1.84 -37.04 24.92
C ASP A 693 -2.57 -38.09 24.09
N ASN A 694 -3.84 -38.31 24.39
CA ASN A 694 -4.71 -39.27 23.73
C ASN A 694 -5.73 -38.62 22.78
N ALA A 695 -5.65 -37.31 22.57
CA ALA A 695 -6.50 -36.64 21.61
C ALA A 695 -6.12 -37.04 20.18
N PRO A 696 -7.07 -37.11 19.25
CA PRO A 696 -6.75 -37.24 17.83
C PRO A 696 -5.82 -36.11 17.40
N GLN A 697 -4.66 -36.50 16.88
CA GLN A 697 -3.58 -35.56 16.56
C GLN A 697 -2.80 -36.00 15.33
N THR A 698 -2.29 -35.08 14.60
CA THR A 698 -1.28 -35.30 13.56
C THR A 698 0.09 -34.79 14.04
N ILE A 699 1.14 -35.32 13.46
CA ILE A 699 2.51 -34.87 13.77
C ILE A 699 2.96 -33.91 12.65
N LEU A 700 3.39 -32.74 13.05
CA LEU A 700 4.08 -31.79 12.19
C LEU A 700 5.58 -31.96 12.40
N SER A 701 6.34 -32.21 11.33
CA SER A 701 7.78 -32.35 11.40
C SER A 701 8.49 -31.34 10.52
N THR A 702 9.57 -30.74 11.03
CA THR A 702 10.51 -29.98 10.19
C THR A 702 11.83 -30.70 10.11
N VAL A 703 12.43 -30.70 8.93
CA VAL A 703 13.73 -31.28 8.66
C VAL A 703 14.62 -30.22 8.02
N THR A 704 15.78 -29.99 8.63
CA THR A 704 16.84 -29.18 8.06
C THR A 704 17.96 -30.10 7.59
N MET A 705 18.34 -30.01 6.33
CA MET A 705 19.34 -30.90 5.73
C MET A 705 20.13 -30.20 4.62
N GLU A 706 21.16 -30.87 4.13
CA GLU A 706 21.95 -30.43 3.00
C GLU A 706 21.15 -30.59 1.68
N GLU A 707 21.28 -29.64 0.76
CA GLU A 707 20.54 -29.59 -0.52
C GLU A 707 20.70 -30.86 -1.36
N ALA A 708 21.87 -31.50 -1.26
CA ALA A 708 22.17 -32.73 -2.05
C ALA A 708 21.28 -33.93 -1.73
N GLY A 709 20.77 -34.05 -0.49
CA GLY A 709 19.91 -35.13 -0.03
C GLY A 709 18.40 -34.85 -0.10
N GLU A 710 18.00 -33.59 -0.38
CA GLU A 710 16.59 -33.16 -0.29
C GLU A 710 15.67 -33.98 -1.19
N LEU A 711 16.07 -34.21 -2.44
CA LEU A 711 15.25 -34.97 -3.39
C LEU A 711 15.07 -36.42 -2.92
N GLU A 712 16.14 -37.06 -2.44
CA GLU A 712 16.07 -38.45 -1.96
C GLU A 712 15.13 -38.60 -0.77
N LEU A 713 15.27 -37.71 0.23
CA LEU A 713 14.38 -37.72 1.39
C LEU A 713 12.91 -37.53 0.98
N GLN A 714 12.65 -36.55 0.12
CA GLN A 714 11.29 -36.30 -0.37
C GLN A 714 10.71 -37.52 -1.08
N LEU A 715 11.48 -38.17 -1.96
CA LEU A 715 11.07 -39.36 -2.67
C LEU A 715 10.73 -40.49 -1.70
N ARG A 716 11.62 -40.79 -0.77
CA ARG A 716 11.42 -41.89 0.21
C ARG A 716 10.19 -41.67 1.12
N VAL A 717 10.00 -40.46 1.63
CA VAL A 717 8.88 -40.15 2.53
C VAL A 717 7.56 -40.18 1.77
N THR A 718 7.47 -39.59 0.58
CA THR A 718 6.21 -39.50 -0.17
C THR A 718 5.84 -40.82 -0.83
N ASP A 719 6.78 -41.76 -1.04
CA ASP A 719 6.48 -43.13 -1.49
C ASP A 719 5.99 -44.02 -0.32
N ALA A 720 6.56 -43.84 0.86
CA ALA A 720 6.16 -44.59 2.04
C ALA A 720 4.83 -44.10 2.65
N PHE A 721 4.56 -42.79 2.56
CA PHE A 721 3.40 -42.17 3.22
C PHE A 721 2.66 -41.23 2.25
N PRO A 722 1.75 -41.76 1.42
CA PRO A 722 1.00 -40.94 0.45
C PRO A 722 0.13 -39.84 1.04
N ASN A 723 -0.28 -39.95 2.32
CA ASN A 723 -1.04 -38.96 3.07
C ASN A 723 -0.17 -37.85 3.65
N VAL A 724 1.16 -38.04 3.73
CA VAL A 724 2.06 -37.01 4.31
C VAL A 724 2.39 -35.99 3.25
N THR A 725 2.01 -34.76 3.50
CA THR A 725 2.29 -33.63 2.62
C THR A 725 3.71 -33.11 2.90
N SER A 726 4.56 -33.14 1.89
CA SER A 726 5.92 -32.60 1.94
C SER A 726 5.95 -31.19 1.31
N ILE A 727 6.21 -30.17 2.12
CA ILE A 727 6.30 -28.79 1.68
C ILE A 727 7.75 -28.36 1.70
N ARG A 728 8.32 -28.06 0.54
CA ARG A 728 9.64 -27.41 0.44
C ARG A 728 9.55 -25.94 0.79
N VAL A 729 10.23 -25.56 1.88
CA VAL A 729 10.19 -24.19 2.38
C VAL A 729 10.73 -23.21 1.33
N LYS A 730 11.79 -23.57 0.62
CA LYS A 730 12.38 -22.77 -0.46
C LYS A 730 11.38 -22.44 -1.59
N GLU A 731 10.56 -23.42 -1.99
CA GLU A 731 9.53 -23.22 -3.02
C GLU A 731 8.37 -22.36 -2.52
N ALA A 732 7.91 -22.59 -1.30
CA ALA A 732 6.86 -21.78 -0.68
C ALA A 732 7.29 -20.30 -0.55
N ILE A 733 8.52 -20.05 -0.08
CA ILE A 733 9.07 -18.69 0.02
C ILE A 733 9.24 -18.06 -1.36
N SER A 734 9.71 -18.79 -2.38
CA SER A 734 9.88 -18.24 -3.72
C SER A 734 8.55 -17.79 -4.35
N SER A 735 7.48 -18.54 -4.11
CA SER A 735 6.13 -18.18 -4.58
C SER A 735 5.62 -16.89 -3.92
N VAL A 736 5.81 -16.76 -2.60
CA VAL A 736 5.47 -15.52 -1.87
C VAL A 736 6.33 -14.35 -2.31
N SER A 737 7.64 -14.59 -2.55
CA SER A 737 8.57 -13.54 -2.99
C SER A 737 8.20 -12.98 -4.37
N ALA A 738 7.78 -13.82 -5.30
CA ALA A 738 7.33 -13.38 -6.62
C ALA A 738 6.14 -12.41 -6.53
N LEU A 739 5.16 -12.71 -5.68
CA LEU A 739 4.01 -11.82 -5.43
C LEU A 739 4.43 -10.48 -4.79
N LEU A 740 5.41 -10.53 -3.88
CA LEU A 740 5.92 -9.32 -3.23
C LEU A 740 6.72 -8.44 -4.20
N GLU A 741 7.44 -9.03 -5.18
CA GLU A 741 8.16 -8.28 -6.22
C GLU A 741 7.22 -7.41 -7.05
N ASP A 742 6.03 -7.86 -7.38
CA ASP A 742 5.03 -7.08 -8.11
C ASP A 742 4.51 -5.89 -7.30
N LEU A 743 4.29 -6.09 -5.99
CA LEU A 743 3.94 -5.00 -5.07
C LEU A 743 5.08 -3.98 -4.95
N VAL A 744 6.32 -4.44 -4.86
CA VAL A 744 7.52 -3.59 -4.84
C VAL A 744 7.61 -2.76 -6.12
N LEU A 745 7.29 -3.33 -7.28
CA LEU A 745 7.27 -2.61 -8.55
C LEU A 745 6.26 -1.45 -8.54
N ALA A 746 5.05 -1.66 -8.03
CA ALA A 746 4.04 -0.61 -7.89
C ALA A 746 4.48 0.51 -6.93
N VAL A 747 5.09 0.16 -5.80
CA VAL A 747 5.67 1.11 -4.85
C VAL A 747 6.81 1.91 -5.48
N ARG A 748 7.72 1.26 -6.22
CA ARG A 748 8.82 1.91 -6.94
C ARG A 748 8.33 2.87 -8.02
N ALA A 749 7.32 2.50 -8.81
CA ALA A 749 6.72 3.37 -9.81
C ALA A 749 6.18 4.66 -9.18
N THR A 750 5.47 4.56 -8.06
CA THR A 750 4.96 5.71 -7.33
C THR A 750 6.09 6.54 -6.69
N SER A 751 7.13 5.87 -6.20
CA SER A 751 8.32 6.52 -5.65
C SER A 751 9.03 7.39 -6.70
N VAL A 752 9.16 6.91 -7.93
CA VAL A 752 9.75 7.69 -9.04
C VAL A 752 8.94 8.98 -9.31
N VAL A 753 7.62 8.89 -9.36
CA VAL A 753 6.74 10.07 -9.54
C VAL A 753 6.97 11.08 -8.42
N THR A 754 7.09 10.60 -7.19
CA THR A 754 7.28 11.44 -6.02
C THR A 754 8.68 12.07 -5.96
N ILE A 755 9.71 11.34 -6.36
CA ILE A 755 11.08 11.86 -6.52
C ILE A 755 11.08 12.98 -7.55
N ILE A 756 10.44 12.80 -8.69
CA ILE A 756 10.31 13.83 -9.73
C ILE A 756 9.59 15.07 -9.19
N ALA A 757 8.50 14.89 -8.44
CA ALA A 757 7.79 16.00 -7.78
C ALA A 757 8.70 16.74 -6.79
N GLY A 758 9.47 16.04 -5.96
CA GLY A 758 10.45 16.61 -5.04
C GLY A 758 11.52 17.43 -5.76
N ILE A 759 12.09 16.91 -6.83
CA ILE A 759 13.08 17.61 -7.68
C ILE A 759 12.48 18.86 -8.31
N LEU A 760 11.25 18.80 -8.81
CA LEU A 760 10.55 19.95 -9.40
C LEU A 760 10.32 21.07 -8.37
N VAL A 761 9.92 20.71 -7.15
CA VAL A 761 9.72 21.68 -6.06
C VAL A 761 11.03 22.33 -5.67
N LEU A 762 12.10 21.55 -5.59
CA LEU A 762 13.45 22.05 -5.34
C LEU A 762 13.91 23.01 -6.42
N ALA A 763 13.73 22.65 -7.68
CA ALA A 763 14.01 23.52 -8.81
C ALA A 763 13.19 24.83 -8.76
N GLY A 764 11.92 24.75 -8.34
CA GLY A 764 11.04 25.89 -8.09
C GLY A 764 11.53 26.84 -7.01
N ALA A 765 11.97 26.29 -5.88
CA ALA A 765 12.54 27.05 -4.76
C ALA A 765 13.82 27.79 -5.18
N MET A 766 14.69 27.12 -5.94
CA MET A 766 15.91 27.73 -6.46
C MET A 766 15.62 28.82 -7.49
N ALA A 767 14.62 28.63 -8.35
CA ALA A 767 14.22 29.63 -9.35
C ALA A 767 13.64 30.92 -8.72
N ALA A 768 12.96 30.82 -7.58
CA ALA A 768 12.38 31.96 -6.87
C ALA A 768 13.44 32.93 -6.34
N GLY A 769 14.63 32.46 -5.93
CA GLY A 769 15.74 33.27 -5.45
C GLY A 769 16.67 33.82 -6.55
N HIS A 770 16.51 33.40 -7.79
CA HIS A 770 17.51 33.65 -8.87
C HIS A 770 17.75 35.13 -9.19
N ARG A 771 16.73 35.98 -9.22
CA ARG A 771 16.82 37.39 -9.59
C ARG A 771 17.65 38.21 -8.61
N HIS A 772 17.40 38.07 -7.31
CA HIS A 772 18.18 38.75 -6.29
C HIS A 772 19.65 38.29 -6.30
N ARG A 773 19.91 37.04 -6.56
CA ARG A 773 21.28 36.49 -6.64
C ARG A 773 22.02 36.99 -7.88
N VAL A 774 21.34 37.15 -9.00
CA VAL A 774 21.93 37.78 -10.21
C VAL A 774 22.38 39.19 -9.89
N TYR A 775 21.54 40.01 -9.27
CA TYR A 775 21.85 41.38 -8.89
C TYR A 775 23.03 41.46 -7.90
N ASP A 776 22.96 40.72 -6.78
CA ASP A 776 24.02 40.65 -5.78
C ASP A 776 25.35 40.16 -6.38
N SER A 777 25.32 39.19 -7.30
CA SER A 777 26.49 38.68 -7.99
C SER A 777 27.12 39.76 -8.89
N VAL A 778 26.31 40.57 -9.57
CA VAL A 778 26.77 41.68 -10.41
C VAL A 778 27.40 42.77 -9.53
N VAL A 779 26.77 43.17 -8.44
CA VAL A 779 27.30 44.16 -7.49
C VAL A 779 28.65 43.69 -6.91
N LEU A 780 28.74 42.43 -6.45
CA LEU A 780 30.00 41.86 -5.93
C LEU A 780 31.11 41.87 -7.01
N LYS A 781 30.75 41.58 -8.26
CA LYS A 781 31.68 41.60 -9.39
C LYS A 781 32.20 43.01 -9.72
N VAL A 782 31.33 44.03 -9.64
CA VAL A 782 31.72 45.44 -9.81
C VAL A 782 32.64 45.91 -8.68
N LEU A 783 32.44 45.36 -7.45
CA LEU A 783 33.30 45.60 -6.29
C LEU A 783 34.61 44.81 -6.34
N GLY A 784 34.90 44.07 -7.43
CA GLY A 784 36.18 43.40 -7.63
C GLY A 784 36.20 41.93 -7.13
N ALA A 785 35.06 41.32 -6.75
CA ALA A 785 35.03 39.92 -6.37
C ALA A 785 35.25 39.02 -7.59
N THR A 786 36.18 38.06 -7.49
CA THR A 786 36.41 37.06 -8.52
C THR A 786 35.24 36.06 -8.60
N ARG A 787 35.01 35.47 -9.80
CA ARG A 787 33.97 34.49 -10.02
C ARG A 787 34.08 33.31 -9.01
N ALA A 788 35.30 32.86 -8.71
CA ALA A 788 35.54 31.77 -7.74
C ALA A 788 35.12 32.16 -6.30
N LYS A 789 35.37 33.41 -5.86
CA LYS A 789 34.95 33.86 -4.52
C LYS A 789 33.43 33.94 -4.39
N VAL A 790 32.76 34.44 -5.47
CA VAL A 790 31.29 34.53 -5.47
C VAL A 790 30.67 33.12 -5.50
N LEU A 791 31.15 32.22 -6.38
CA LEU A 791 30.71 30.82 -6.41
C LEU A 791 30.97 30.11 -5.10
N GLY A 792 32.14 30.32 -4.47
CA GLY A 792 32.46 29.72 -3.17
C GLY A 792 31.53 30.19 -2.04
N ALA A 793 31.14 31.50 -2.07
CA ALA A 793 30.18 32.03 -1.09
C ALA A 793 28.78 31.41 -1.24
N TYR A 794 28.29 31.25 -2.47
CA TYR A 794 27.01 30.59 -2.71
C TYR A 794 27.04 29.08 -2.49
N ALA A 795 28.18 28.41 -2.81
CA ALA A 795 28.35 27.00 -2.47
C ALA A 795 28.27 26.77 -0.96
N LEU A 796 28.92 27.62 -0.16
CA LEU A 796 28.84 27.57 1.30
C LEU A 796 27.43 27.88 1.82
N GLU A 797 26.73 28.84 1.21
CA GLU A 797 25.33 29.15 1.55
C GLU A 797 24.43 27.92 1.32
N TYR A 798 24.53 27.27 0.13
CA TYR A 798 23.76 26.06 -0.16
C TYR A 798 24.16 24.87 0.71
N ALA A 799 25.44 24.71 1.02
CA ALA A 799 25.91 23.66 1.91
C ALA A 799 25.36 23.84 3.34
N LEU A 800 25.34 25.07 3.87
CA LEU A 800 24.77 25.37 5.17
C LEU A 800 23.26 25.14 5.20
N LEU A 801 22.54 25.63 4.18
CA LEU A 801 21.11 25.40 4.04
C LEU A 801 20.80 23.91 3.88
N GLY A 802 21.53 23.24 3.00
CA GLY A 802 21.38 21.82 2.73
C GLY A 802 21.64 20.98 3.98
N PHE A 803 22.75 21.17 4.66
CA PHE A 803 23.10 20.41 5.86
C PHE A 803 22.11 20.65 7.01
N GLY A 804 21.80 21.93 7.33
CA GLY A 804 20.87 22.23 8.41
C GLY A 804 19.47 21.69 8.15
N THR A 805 19.03 21.72 6.91
CA THR A 805 17.73 21.17 6.51
C THR A 805 17.75 19.63 6.49
N ALA A 806 18.88 19.05 6.05
CA ALA A 806 19.03 17.59 5.90
C ALA A 806 18.96 16.85 7.24
N VAL A 807 19.54 17.40 8.31
CA VAL A 807 19.47 16.80 9.67
C VAL A 807 18.01 16.69 10.11
N ILE A 808 17.25 17.75 9.98
CA ILE A 808 15.85 17.78 10.44
C ILE A 808 14.94 16.97 9.50
N ALA A 809 15.11 17.13 8.19
CA ALA A 809 14.33 16.39 7.20
C ALA A 809 14.64 14.89 7.25
N GLY A 810 15.88 14.51 7.48
CA GLY A 810 16.29 13.12 7.69
C GLY A 810 15.62 12.51 8.92
N SER A 811 15.65 13.22 10.06
CA SER A 811 14.98 12.77 11.29
C SER A 811 13.45 12.67 11.11
N ALA A 812 12.83 13.68 10.51
CA ALA A 812 11.39 13.70 10.25
C ALA A 812 10.99 12.60 9.25
N GLY A 813 11.79 12.38 8.19
CA GLY A 813 11.57 11.33 7.21
C GLY A 813 11.72 9.92 7.80
N THR A 814 12.69 9.73 8.69
CA THR A 814 12.87 8.47 9.42
C THR A 814 11.68 8.18 10.34
N LEU A 815 11.22 9.18 11.09
CA LEU A 815 10.04 9.04 11.95
C LEU A 815 8.78 8.73 11.11
N ALA A 816 8.59 9.41 10.00
CA ALA A 816 7.46 9.16 9.11
C ALA A 816 7.52 7.75 8.50
N ALA A 817 8.70 7.28 8.06
CA ALA A 817 8.88 5.92 7.56
C ALA A 817 8.61 4.87 8.65
N TYR A 818 9.10 5.09 9.86
CA TYR A 818 8.82 4.23 11.02
C TYR A 818 7.31 4.08 11.25
N LEU A 819 6.58 5.21 11.33
CA LEU A 819 5.14 5.17 11.56
C LEU A 819 4.37 4.50 10.42
N VAL A 820 4.76 4.72 9.17
CA VAL A 820 4.11 4.07 8.02
C VAL A 820 4.36 2.57 8.03
N ILE A 821 5.60 2.13 8.23
CA ILE A 821 5.94 0.71 8.21
C ILE A 821 5.27 -0.02 9.37
N THR A 822 5.34 0.51 10.60
CA THR A 822 4.83 -0.18 11.78
C THR A 822 3.31 -0.10 11.92
N GLN A 823 2.71 1.06 11.63
CA GLN A 823 1.28 1.29 11.90
C GLN A 823 0.38 1.05 10.67
N VAL A 824 0.85 1.42 9.47
CA VAL A 824 0.03 1.28 8.25
C VAL A 824 0.28 -0.06 7.57
N MET A 825 1.56 -0.43 7.41
CA MET A 825 1.94 -1.67 6.73
C MET A 825 1.99 -2.87 7.68
N GLN A 826 2.01 -2.63 9.00
CA GLN A 826 2.15 -3.65 10.03
C GLN A 826 3.37 -4.56 9.80
N ALA A 827 4.47 -3.94 9.36
CA ALA A 827 5.70 -4.59 8.98
C ALA A 827 6.83 -4.27 9.98
N GLU A 828 7.85 -5.12 10.00
CA GLU A 828 9.01 -4.89 10.86
C GLU A 828 9.84 -3.70 10.40
N TRP A 829 10.19 -2.87 11.36
CA TRP A 829 11.04 -1.72 11.15
C TRP A 829 12.52 -2.06 11.33
N ALA A 830 13.34 -1.71 10.35
CA ALA A 830 14.79 -1.65 10.51
C ALA A 830 15.32 -0.28 10.11
N PHE A 831 16.17 0.29 10.95
CA PHE A 831 16.86 1.52 10.60
C PHE A 831 17.95 1.24 9.56
N LEU A 832 17.88 1.91 8.41
CA LEU A 832 18.81 1.76 7.28
C LEU A 832 19.70 3.00 7.14
N PRO A 833 20.79 3.11 7.89
CA PRO A 833 21.62 4.31 7.93
C PRO A 833 22.29 4.63 6.59
N VAL A 834 22.64 3.61 5.82
CA VAL A 834 23.26 3.77 4.50
C VAL A 834 22.26 4.37 3.50
N THR A 835 21.06 3.84 3.44
CA THR A 835 19.98 4.34 2.56
C THR A 835 19.65 5.79 2.90
N MET A 836 19.49 6.11 4.19
CA MET A 836 19.25 7.47 4.66
C MET A 836 20.40 8.41 4.26
N ALA A 837 21.65 8.01 4.50
CA ALA A 837 22.83 8.83 4.18
C ALA A 837 22.96 9.07 2.67
N VAL A 838 22.80 8.05 1.84
CA VAL A 838 22.85 8.16 0.37
C VAL A 838 21.76 9.10 -0.13
N THR A 839 20.55 8.98 0.38
CA THR A 839 19.41 9.83 0.00
C THR A 839 19.65 11.29 0.38
N VAL A 840 20.09 11.55 1.59
CA VAL A 840 20.39 12.90 2.12
C VAL A 840 21.54 13.53 1.36
N ILE A 841 22.64 12.81 1.16
CA ILE A 841 23.82 13.32 0.42
C ILE A 841 23.44 13.56 -1.04
N GLY A 842 22.78 12.61 -1.68
CA GLY A 842 22.33 12.73 -3.08
C GLY A 842 21.43 13.94 -3.29
N ALA A 843 20.41 14.14 -2.46
CA ALA A 843 19.53 15.30 -2.55
C ALA A 843 20.26 16.61 -2.25
N THR A 844 21.21 16.62 -1.31
CA THR A 844 22.04 17.80 -1.01
C THR A 844 22.94 18.17 -2.20
N VAL A 845 23.55 17.18 -2.85
CA VAL A 845 24.39 17.36 -4.04
C VAL A 845 23.56 17.89 -5.22
N ILE A 846 22.37 17.34 -5.45
CA ILE A 846 21.43 17.79 -6.48
C ILE A 846 21.05 19.27 -6.22
N THR A 847 20.71 19.60 -4.97
CA THR A 847 20.37 20.97 -4.56
C THR A 847 21.51 21.95 -4.82
N MET A 848 22.71 21.57 -4.40
CA MET A 848 23.93 22.36 -4.61
C MET A 848 24.22 22.52 -6.11
N GLY A 849 24.04 21.46 -6.90
CA GLY A 849 24.20 21.47 -8.36
C GLY A 849 23.25 22.46 -9.04
N PHE A 850 21.96 22.38 -8.75
CA PHE A 850 20.97 23.35 -9.28
C PHE A 850 21.26 24.79 -8.86
N GLY A 851 21.64 25.00 -7.59
CA GLY A 851 22.03 26.31 -7.06
C GLY A 851 23.26 26.90 -7.77
N LEU A 852 24.28 26.08 -7.96
CA LEU A 852 25.55 26.50 -8.63
C LEU A 852 25.36 26.74 -10.12
N VAL A 853 24.59 25.88 -10.83
CA VAL A 853 24.28 26.08 -12.26
C VAL A 853 23.51 27.40 -12.47
N GLY A 854 22.52 27.66 -11.59
CA GLY A 854 21.80 28.93 -11.61
C GLY A 854 22.72 30.14 -11.39
N THR A 855 23.64 30.05 -10.42
CA THR A 855 24.62 31.12 -10.11
C THR A 855 25.65 31.31 -11.25
N TRP A 856 26.14 30.21 -11.83
CA TRP A 856 27.05 30.25 -12.98
C TRP A 856 26.41 30.96 -14.18
N SER A 857 25.16 30.65 -14.51
CA SER A 857 24.37 31.31 -15.54
C SER A 857 24.22 32.82 -15.25
N ALA A 858 24.05 33.19 -13.97
CA ALA A 858 24.00 34.59 -13.55
C ALA A 858 25.33 35.34 -13.78
N LEU A 859 26.45 34.72 -13.38
CA LEU A 859 27.79 35.25 -13.50
C LEU A 859 28.30 35.36 -14.95
N SER A 860 27.73 34.61 -15.88
CA SER A 860 28.07 34.68 -17.31
C SER A 860 27.43 35.89 -18.03
N ARG A 861 26.43 36.55 -17.45
CA ARG A 861 25.80 37.75 -18.01
C ARG A 861 26.70 38.96 -17.87
N LYS A 862 26.67 39.86 -18.89
CA LYS A 862 27.40 41.15 -18.88
C LYS A 862 26.79 42.08 -17.84
N ALA A 863 27.63 42.77 -17.04
CA ALA A 863 27.17 43.64 -15.94
C ALA A 863 26.46 44.92 -16.46
N ALA A 864 26.93 45.48 -17.59
CA ALA A 864 26.44 46.76 -18.11
C ALA A 864 24.95 46.84 -18.45
N PRO A 865 24.30 45.78 -19.04
CA PRO A 865 22.86 45.84 -19.29
C PRO A 865 22.02 45.82 -18.03
N ILE A 866 22.50 45.10 -16.94
CA ILE A 866 21.76 44.93 -15.70
C ILE A 866 21.79 46.23 -14.88
N LEU A 867 22.90 46.95 -14.91
CA LEU A 867 23.05 48.25 -14.22
C LEU A 867 22.39 49.40 -14.97
N ARG A 868 22.13 49.29 -16.31
CA ARG A 868 21.43 50.30 -17.10
C ARG A 868 19.91 50.15 -17.12
N SER A 869 19.39 48.98 -16.70
CA SER A 869 17.94 48.73 -16.66
C SER A 869 17.28 49.25 -15.36
N GLU A 870 18.01 49.98 -14.54
CA GLU A 870 17.54 50.87 -13.48
C GLU A 870 17.76 52.34 -13.95
#